data_0af18fcda79362c6d1e17a45f0794eba
#
_entry.id   0af18fcda79362c6d1e17a45f0794eba
#
_cell.length_a   1.000
_cell.length_b   1.000
_cell.length_c   1.000
_cell.angle_alpha   90.00
_cell.angle_beta   90.00
_cell.angle_gamma   90.00
#
_symmetry.space_group_name_H-M   'P 1'
#
loop_
_entity.id
_entity.type
_entity.pdbx_description
1 polymer ?
#
loop_
_entity_poly.entity_id
_entity_poly.type
_entity_poly.pdbx_seq_one_letter_code
_entity_poly.pdbx_strand_id
1 'polypeptide(L)'
;MQHCAFRLSLLGSLSFSALLFTITCQAQIKEPLELSSSEVTARHEQGDSVDAEQLQHYQAADLQDVFESSPEVSVGGGPGVAQKLYLRGLEDTLLNVTIDGANQPGQTFHHTGRIGIEPELLKRAEVQPGTGDATAGPGALGGAIRFVTKDPDDLLRAGERVGALVKGSYFSNAEGFKSSNSLYGRLDDVWSAMAVVTYQDQNDYQDGNGRSVLGTGARQQLGFAKVVGQLTDEQTLRVAYERRTDEGERSQRPQWIPSGFNPLYPLETERETLTLNYGWNPMDNDLLDVGVTAYHTSTELQQDGRYGLYIGDTRSAGLDVRNTSELGAHRLTYGIDYRDDQTRLGPDVDRNLDEENGDVLGFYVQDSYQVTRKLLLGMGLRYDRYRLDDRDGQRFSDSGASPNASLRYNLTPELALLASHARALRGVQVRDAFKLDAAGNDADLQAEKARTNEVGFEYRQGGLELSGKVYDTRIRDVIYDPSGRPNLYVNGGTLKSQGVLLQSAYHWQQLSVGLSYHHNDVELDGNELNVYEHNGLGTTLGDTWIGFADYRATDRLSYGWQGRFVTAVDSLRTGVGTLDKPGYGVHDLYAQWSVLGDDRLVLNMTLKNLFDKQYLDHASNEDFESIPGYEGVRGSYEPGRELRLGVTLRL
;
A
#
# COMPACT_ATOMS: atom_id res chain seq x y z
N MET A 1 0.51 -63.25 49.76
CA MET A 1 -0.24 -62.08 49.35
C MET A 1 0.70 -60.93 48.96
N GLN A 2 1.67 -61.15 48.10
CA GLN A 2 2.66 -60.09 47.75
C GLN A 2 3.02 -60.07 46.26
N HIS A 3 2.29 -60.77 45.44
CA HIS A 3 2.61 -60.85 44.00
C HIS A 3 1.61 -60.18 43.05
N CYS A 4 0.57 -59.47 43.58
CA CYS A 4 -0.47 -58.88 42.71
C CYS A 4 -0.34 -57.37 42.49
N ALA A 5 0.53 -56.67 43.26
CA ALA A 5 0.69 -55.22 43.16
C ALA A 5 1.73 -54.75 42.09
N PHE A 6 2.60 -55.67 41.64
CA PHE A 6 3.69 -55.31 40.74
C PHE A 6 3.32 -55.40 39.22
N ARG A 7 2.18 -56.03 38.89
CA ARG A 7 1.73 -56.15 37.48
C ARG A 7 0.86 -54.99 36.99
N LEU A 8 0.25 -54.20 37.90
CA LEU A 8 -0.57 -53.04 37.49
C LEU A 8 0.24 -51.76 37.17
N SER A 9 1.43 -51.65 37.77
CA SER A 9 2.27 -50.48 37.51
C SER A 9 3.02 -50.53 36.18
N LEU A 10 3.27 -51.72 35.61
CA LEU A 10 3.90 -51.83 34.28
C LEU A 10 2.94 -51.59 33.10
N LEU A 11 1.68 -51.93 33.30
CA LEU A 11 0.66 -51.68 32.26
C LEU A 11 0.24 -50.18 32.20
N GLY A 12 0.28 -49.49 33.32
CA GLY A 12 0.05 -48.03 33.36
C GLY A 12 1.16 -47.21 32.70
N SER A 13 2.43 -47.64 32.82
CA SER A 13 3.55 -46.94 32.20
C SER A 13 3.65 -47.15 30.68
N LEU A 14 3.25 -48.32 30.18
CA LEU A 14 3.23 -48.60 28.75
C LEU A 14 2.07 -47.88 28.02
N SER A 15 0.92 -47.68 28.66
CA SER A 15 -0.20 -46.95 28.12
C SER A 15 0.09 -45.43 28.06
N PHE A 16 0.85 -44.88 28.99
CA PHE A 16 1.22 -43.47 29.00
C PHE A 16 2.31 -43.16 27.95
N SER A 17 3.24 -44.09 27.71
CA SER A 17 4.24 -43.93 26.65
C SER A 17 3.66 -44.05 25.26
N ALA A 18 2.62 -44.85 25.04
CA ALA A 18 1.93 -44.95 23.78
C ALA A 18 1.07 -43.70 23.45
N LEU A 19 0.49 -43.07 24.50
CA LEU A 19 -0.23 -41.79 24.31
C LEU A 19 0.69 -40.62 23.99
N LEU A 20 1.89 -40.57 24.59
CA LEU A 20 2.87 -39.54 24.26
C LEU A 20 3.44 -39.67 22.84
N PHE A 21 3.55 -40.89 22.31
CA PHE A 21 4.02 -41.12 20.94
C PHE A 21 2.96 -40.77 19.89
N THR A 22 1.69 -40.92 20.21
CA THR A 22 0.61 -40.53 19.28
C THR A 22 0.37 -39.02 19.23
N ILE A 23 0.69 -38.29 20.31
CA ILE A 23 0.55 -36.81 20.32
C ILE A 23 1.66 -36.11 19.51
N THR A 24 2.88 -36.71 19.46
CA THR A 24 3.97 -36.16 18.65
C THR A 24 3.85 -36.43 17.15
N CYS A 25 3.03 -37.40 16.73
CA CYS A 25 2.83 -37.68 15.30
C CYS A 25 1.67 -36.88 14.67
N GLN A 26 0.83 -36.21 15.48
CA GLN A 26 -0.24 -35.32 15.00
C GLN A 26 0.16 -33.84 14.89
N ALA A 27 1.39 -33.49 15.27
CA ALA A 27 1.88 -32.11 15.19
C ALA A 27 2.58 -31.76 13.86
N GLN A 28 2.40 -32.55 12.81
CA GLN A 28 2.83 -32.25 11.45
C GLN A 28 1.68 -32.29 10.45
N ILE A 29 0.60 -31.58 10.76
CA ILE A 29 -0.25 -31.06 9.71
C ILE A 29 0.44 -29.78 9.27
N LYS A 30 1.20 -29.83 8.17
CA LYS A 30 1.65 -28.62 7.46
C LYS A 30 0.40 -27.78 7.19
N GLU A 31 0.40 -26.55 7.65
CA GLU A 31 -0.60 -25.57 7.25
C GLU A 31 -0.66 -25.52 5.71
N PRO A 32 -1.83 -25.19 5.11
CA PRO A 32 -1.95 -25.08 3.65
C PRO A 32 -0.87 -24.14 3.13
N LEU A 33 -0.28 -24.50 2.00
CA LEU A 33 0.76 -23.70 1.33
C LEU A 33 0.27 -22.24 1.19
N GLU A 34 0.73 -21.38 2.06
CA GLU A 34 0.68 -19.94 1.80
C GLU A 34 1.57 -19.65 0.58
N LEU A 35 1.19 -18.66 -0.24
CA LEU A 35 1.99 -18.17 -1.37
C LEU A 35 3.47 -18.12 -1.02
N SER A 36 4.28 -18.53 -1.95
CA SER A 36 5.71 -18.80 -1.87
C SER A 36 6.42 -18.12 -0.70
N SER A 37 7.38 -18.80 -0.15
CA SER A 37 8.25 -18.35 0.95
C SER A 37 8.84 -16.93 0.81
N SER A 38 8.71 -16.26 -0.31
CA SER A 38 8.96 -14.81 -0.47
C SER A 38 8.02 -13.96 0.40
N GLU A 39 6.80 -14.44 0.71
CA GLU A 39 5.88 -13.76 1.64
C GLU A 39 6.31 -13.94 3.11
N VAL A 40 6.92 -15.09 3.45
CA VAL A 40 7.44 -15.34 4.80
C VAL A 40 8.73 -14.58 5.05
N THR A 41 9.54 -14.33 4.00
CA THR A 41 10.77 -13.53 4.11
C THR A 41 10.43 -12.05 4.31
N ALA A 42 9.37 -11.54 3.70
CA ALA A 42 8.89 -10.17 3.91
C ALA A 42 8.47 -9.89 5.36
N ARG A 43 7.98 -10.89 6.09
CA ARG A 43 7.71 -10.76 7.54
C ARG A 43 8.97 -10.63 8.41
N HIS A 44 10.14 -10.93 7.88
CA HIS A 44 11.41 -10.87 8.62
C HIS A 44 12.31 -9.72 8.17
N GLU A 45 12.03 -9.07 7.06
CA GLU A 45 12.81 -7.96 6.50
C GLU A 45 11.97 -6.68 6.41
N GLN A 46 11.98 -5.86 7.49
CA GLN A 46 11.85 -4.40 7.46
C GLN A 46 10.64 -3.79 6.71
N GLY A 47 9.42 -4.17 7.02
CA GLY A 47 8.24 -3.45 6.51
C GLY A 47 7.13 -3.38 7.55
N ASP A 48 6.43 -2.25 7.61
CA ASP A 48 5.15 -2.17 8.29
C ASP A 48 4.10 -2.89 7.43
N SER A 49 3.27 -3.71 8.06
CA SER A 49 2.11 -4.34 7.38
C SER A 49 0.83 -3.97 8.10
N VAL A 50 -0.18 -3.60 7.32
CA VAL A 50 -1.56 -3.40 7.80
C VAL A 50 -2.35 -4.63 7.39
N ASP A 51 -2.93 -5.32 8.35
CA ASP A 51 -3.70 -6.55 8.11
C ASP A 51 -5.22 -6.33 8.06
N ALA A 52 -5.95 -7.37 7.64
CA ALA A 52 -7.39 -7.31 7.49
C ALA A 52 -8.13 -7.06 8.82
N GLU A 53 -7.58 -7.45 9.96
CA GLU A 53 -8.19 -7.24 11.27
C GLU A 53 -8.14 -5.75 11.63
N GLN A 54 -7.00 -5.09 11.44
CA GLN A 54 -6.85 -3.65 11.63
C GLN A 54 -7.80 -2.86 10.71
N LEU A 55 -7.87 -3.22 9.40
CA LEU A 55 -8.77 -2.57 8.44
C LEU A 55 -10.25 -2.70 8.85
N GLN A 56 -10.63 -3.84 9.41
CA GLN A 56 -11.99 -4.06 9.89
C GLN A 56 -12.29 -3.25 11.16
N HIS A 57 -11.34 -3.14 12.10
CA HIS A 57 -11.50 -2.37 13.33
C HIS A 57 -11.76 -0.89 13.04
N TYR A 58 -11.01 -0.29 12.11
CA TYR A 58 -11.17 1.11 11.73
C TYR A 58 -12.31 1.37 10.75
N GLN A 59 -12.95 0.31 10.22
CA GLN A 59 -13.92 0.39 9.13
C GLN A 59 -13.35 1.16 7.95
N ALA A 60 -12.13 0.78 7.52
CA ALA A 60 -11.43 1.43 6.43
C ALA A 60 -12.30 1.51 5.17
N ALA A 61 -12.45 2.70 4.62
CA ALA A 61 -13.29 2.96 3.45
C ALA A 61 -12.48 3.38 2.22
N ASP A 62 -11.29 3.93 2.40
CA ASP A 62 -10.41 4.44 1.35
C ASP A 62 -8.93 4.23 1.66
N LEU A 63 -8.05 4.79 0.82
CA LEU A 63 -6.60 4.65 0.95
C LEU A 63 -6.05 5.34 2.22
N GLN A 64 -6.63 6.46 2.65
CA GLN A 64 -6.21 7.18 3.85
C GLN A 64 -6.47 6.33 5.09
N ASP A 65 -7.65 5.71 5.18
CA ASP A 65 -8.00 4.82 6.28
C ASP A 65 -7.08 3.57 6.34
N VAL A 66 -6.66 3.03 5.18
CA VAL A 66 -5.73 1.88 5.13
C VAL A 66 -4.43 2.18 5.86
N PHE A 67 -3.89 3.39 5.73
CA PHE A 67 -2.59 3.76 6.29
C PHE A 67 -2.67 4.67 7.53
N GLU A 68 -3.84 4.81 8.12
CA GLU A 68 -4.06 5.70 9.27
C GLU A 68 -3.16 5.39 10.47
N SER A 69 -2.82 4.11 10.69
CA SER A 69 -1.93 3.65 11.77
C SER A 69 -0.45 3.66 11.39
N SER A 70 -0.09 3.95 10.13
CA SER A 70 1.28 3.92 9.64
C SER A 70 1.94 5.29 9.78
N PRO A 71 2.98 5.45 10.62
CA PRO A 71 3.61 6.76 10.82
C PRO A 71 4.49 7.21 9.65
N GLU A 72 5.03 6.29 8.84
CA GLU A 72 5.87 6.58 7.68
C GLU A 72 5.06 6.87 6.41
N VAL A 73 3.74 6.59 6.43
CA VAL A 73 2.84 6.79 5.29
C VAL A 73 1.86 7.91 5.60
N SER A 74 1.70 8.81 4.66
CA SER A 74 0.67 9.85 4.68
C SER A 74 -0.14 9.78 3.39
N VAL A 75 -1.43 10.02 3.48
CA VAL A 75 -2.34 10.05 2.33
C VAL A 75 -3.14 11.32 2.40
N GLY A 76 -3.12 12.11 1.36
CA GLY A 76 -3.86 13.36 1.27
C GLY A 76 -4.47 13.56 -0.10
N GLY A 77 -5.31 14.58 -0.26
CA GLY A 77 -5.97 14.92 -1.52
C GLY A 77 -7.48 15.13 -1.40
N GLY A 78 -8.07 14.93 -0.22
CA GLY A 78 -9.50 15.09 0.04
C GLY A 78 -10.34 13.98 -0.61
N PRO A 79 -11.01 14.20 -1.77
CA PRO A 79 -11.84 13.18 -2.40
C PRO A 79 -11.01 11.94 -2.79
N GLY A 80 -11.60 10.74 -2.65
CA GLY A 80 -10.91 9.48 -2.89
C GLY A 80 -10.16 9.38 -4.22
N VAL A 81 -10.74 9.95 -5.30
CA VAL A 81 -10.09 10.01 -6.62
C VAL A 81 -8.83 10.87 -6.65
N ALA A 82 -8.67 11.81 -5.72
CA ALA A 82 -7.50 12.69 -5.62
C ALA A 82 -6.47 12.25 -4.57
N GLN A 83 -6.76 11.18 -3.82
CA GLN A 83 -5.86 10.70 -2.77
C GLN A 83 -4.54 10.21 -3.34
N LYS A 84 -3.45 10.81 -2.89
CA LYS A 84 -2.07 10.44 -3.18
C LYS A 84 -1.40 9.91 -1.94
N LEU A 85 -0.53 8.95 -2.13
CA LEU A 85 0.23 8.33 -1.05
C LEU A 85 1.67 8.87 -1.04
N TYR A 86 2.15 9.16 0.15
CA TYR A 86 3.52 9.61 0.39
C TYR A 86 4.19 8.68 1.41
N LEU A 87 5.27 8.03 1.00
CA LEU A 87 6.09 7.19 1.86
C LEU A 87 7.36 7.98 2.25
N ARG A 88 7.48 8.32 3.53
CA ARG A 88 8.57 9.17 4.01
C ARG A 88 8.67 10.49 3.23
N GLY A 89 7.52 11.09 2.92
CA GLY A 89 7.40 12.34 2.17
C GLY A 89 7.62 12.22 0.66
N LEU A 90 7.99 11.04 0.14
CA LEU A 90 8.15 10.76 -1.30
C LEU A 90 6.81 10.28 -1.89
N GLU A 91 6.37 10.88 -3.01
CA GLU A 91 5.10 10.54 -3.66
C GLU A 91 5.15 9.14 -4.28
N ASP A 92 3.99 8.50 -4.37
CA ASP A 92 3.86 7.12 -4.88
C ASP A 92 4.37 6.92 -6.32
N THR A 93 4.51 7.96 -7.11
CA THR A 93 5.19 7.96 -8.42
C THR A 93 6.65 7.50 -8.37
N LEU A 94 7.30 7.64 -7.20
CA LEU A 94 8.66 7.16 -6.94
C LEU A 94 8.70 5.75 -6.32
N LEU A 95 7.53 5.13 -6.15
CA LEU A 95 7.38 3.82 -5.54
C LEU A 95 6.97 2.77 -6.57
N ASN A 96 7.32 1.51 -6.30
CA ASN A 96 6.71 0.38 -6.99
C ASN A 96 5.46 -0.06 -6.22
N VAL A 97 4.28 0.05 -6.83
CA VAL A 97 2.99 -0.28 -6.20
C VAL A 97 2.32 -1.42 -6.97
N THR A 98 1.97 -2.48 -6.24
CA THR A 98 1.34 -3.67 -6.85
C THR A 98 0.11 -4.13 -6.08
N ILE A 99 -0.85 -4.74 -6.78
CA ILE A 99 -2.00 -5.47 -6.22
C ILE A 99 -1.91 -6.92 -6.73
N ASP A 100 -1.76 -7.90 -5.84
CA ASP A 100 -1.51 -9.31 -6.18
C ASP A 100 -0.36 -9.51 -7.19
N GLY A 101 0.66 -8.64 -7.14
CA GLY A 101 1.80 -8.62 -8.06
C GLY A 101 1.56 -7.84 -9.37
N ALA A 102 0.34 -7.41 -9.68
CA ALA A 102 0.06 -6.53 -10.82
C ALA A 102 0.50 -5.10 -10.52
N ASN A 103 1.45 -4.59 -11.32
CA ASN A 103 1.88 -3.19 -11.20
C ASN A 103 0.70 -2.25 -11.44
N GLN A 104 0.60 -1.21 -10.61
CA GLN A 104 -0.36 -0.15 -10.81
C GLN A 104 0.27 0.88 -11.76
N PRO A 105 -0.37 1.17 -12.91
CA PRO A 105 0.20 2.02 -13.95
C PRO A 105 0.39 3.46 -13.44
N GLY A 106 1.03 4.29 -14.26
CA GLY A 106 1.25 5.70 -14.00
C GLY A 106 -0.04 6.49 -13.80
N GLN A 107 0.10 7.76 -13.47
CA GLN A 107 -1.05 8.65 -13.28
C GLN A 107 -1.77 8.93 -14.60
N THR A 108 -3.10 8.85 -14.59
CA THR A 108 -3.92 9.36 -15.71
C THR A 108 -3.97 10.88 -15.72
N PHE A 109 -3.90 11.50 -14.54
CA PHE A 109 -3.87 12.94 -14.35
C PHE A 109 -3.09 13.29 -13.07
N HIS A 110 -2.13 14.23 -13.15
CA HIS A 110 -1.29 14.60 -12.02
C HIS A 110 -2.02 15.24 -10.82
N HIS A 111 -3.29 15.57 -10.95
CA HIS A 111 -4.18 16.01 -9.86
C HIS A 111 -5.07 14.89 -9.32
N THR A 112 -4.91 13.66 -9.78
CA THR A 112 -5.60 12.48 -9.23
C THR A 112 -4.59 11.50 -8.65
N GLY A 113 -5.05 10.66 -7.73
CA GLY A 113 -4.29 9.51 -7.26
C GLY A 113 -4.29 8.39 -8.30
N ARG A 114 -3.27 7.53 -8.27
CA ARG A 114 -3.20 6.33 -9.12
C ARG A 114 -3.62 5.04 -8.42
N ILE A 115 -3.76 5.09 -7.08
CA ILE A 115 -4.04 3.91 -6.26
C ILE A 115 -5.48 4.01 -5.77
N GLY A 116 -6.41 3.43 -6.51
CA GLY A 116 -7.78 3.23 -6.01
C GLY A 116 -7.88 1.83 -5.40
N ILE A 117 -7.90 1.70 -4.08
CA ILE A 117 -8.01 0.40 -3.39
C ILE A 117 -9.36 0.22 -2.73
N GLU A 118 -9.85 -1.02 -2.70
CA GLU A 118 -11.02 -1.40 -1.91
C GLU A 118 -10.55 -2.19 -0.67
N PRO A 119 -10.61 -1.60 0.53
CA PRO A 119 -10.10 -2.23 1.74
C PRO A 119 -10.76 -3.58 2.06
N GLU A 120 -12.01 -3.79 1.63
CA GLU A 120 -12.73 -5.06 1.86
C GLU A 120 -12.09 -6.26 1.16
N LEU A 121 -11.37 -6.02 0.06
CA LEU A 121 -10.65 -7.08 -0.64
C LEU A 121 -9.34 -7.46 0.03
N LEU A 122 -8.76 -6.56 0.84
CA LEU A 122 -7.40 -6.73 1.34
C LEU A 122 -7.29 -7.81 2.41
N LYS A 123 -6.34 -8.71 2.22
CA LYS A 123 -5.76 -9.55 3.25
C LYS A 123 -4.72 -8.77 4.04
N ARG A 124 -3.88 -7.96 3.35
CA ARG A 124 -2.89 -7.06 3.95
C ARG A 124 -2.36 -6.04 2.94
N ALA A 125 -1.78 -4.97 3.46
CA ALA A 125 -0.94 -4.04 2.74
C ALA A 125 0.47 -4.06 3.36
N GLU A 126 1.49 -4.26 2.54
CA GLU A 126 2.90 -4.31 2.95
C GLU A 126 3.62 -3.06 2.45
N VAL A 127 4.35 -2.40 3.34
CA VAL A 127 5.13 -1.19 3.04
C VAL A 127 6.60 -1.51 3.20
N GLN A 128 7.37 -1.36 2.14
CA GLN A 128 8.82 -1.52 2.12
C GLN A 128 9.48 -0.17 1.79
N PRO A 129 9.90 0.61 2.78
CA PRO A 129 10.52 1.91 2.54
C PRO A 129 11.95 1.79 1.99
N GLY A 130 12.41 2.85 1.32
CA GLY A 130 13.74 2.91 0.72
C GLY A 130 13.83 2.11 -0.57
N THR A 131 15.02 1.96 -1.12
CA THR A 131 15.22 1.29 -2.42
C THR A 131 14.97 -0.22 -2.39
N GLY A 132 14.70 -0.79 -1.19
CA GLY A 132 14.34 -2.19 -1.03
C GLY A 132 15.45 -3.20 -1.36
N ASP A 133 15.07 -4.46 -1.48
CA ASP A 133 15.91 -5.54 -1.97
C ASP A 133 15.75 -5.74 -3.50
N ALA A 134 16.43 -6.73 -4.07
CA ALA A 134 16.39 -6.99 -5.51
C ALA A 134 15.00 -7.44 -6.02
N THR A 135 14.10 -7.88 -5.12
CA THR A 135 12.74 -8.33 -5.43
C THR A 135 11.69 -7.21 -5.33
N ALA A 136 12.08 -5.99 -4.93
CA ALA A 136 11.18 -4.84 -4.83
C ALA A 136 10.58 -4.40 -6.17
N GLY A 137 11.10 -4.92 -7.28
CA GLY A 137 10.68 -4.61 -8.63
C GLY A 137 11.41 -3.42 -9.26
N PRO A 138 11.20 -3.18 -10.56
CA PRO A 138 11.89 -2.12 -11.27
C PRO A 138 11.41 -0.74 -10.83
N GLY A 139 12.34 0.21 -10.67
CA GLY A 139 12.01 1.61 -10.41
C GLY A 139 11.58 1.94 -8.98
N ALA A 140 11.81 1.07 -8.01
CA ALA A 140 11.55 1.32 -6.59
C ALA A 140 12.57 2.30 -6.00
N LEU A 141 12.48 3.60 -6.34
CA LEU A 141 13.43 4.63 -5.89
C LEU A 141 13.21 5.01 -4.42
N GLY A 142 11.97 5.17 -4.01
CA GLY A 142 11.54 5.54 -2.65
C GLY A 142 11.00 4.38 -1.84
N GLY A 143 10.69 3.25 -2.48
CA GLY A 143 10.14 2.06 -1.81
C GLY A 143 9.19 1.24 -2.67
N ALA A 144 8.55 0.27 -2.02
CA ALA A 144 7.50 -0.53 -2.64
C ALA A 144 6.30 -0.66 -1.70
N ILE A 145 5.11 -0.75 -2.27
CA ILE A 145 3.86 -1.06 -1.56
C ILE A 145 3.18 -2.22 -2.27
N ARG A 146 2.85 -3.26 -1.51
CA ARG A 146 2.21 -4.46 -2.02
C ARG A 146 0.87 -4.66 -1.33
N PHE A 147 -0.19 -4.62 -2.09
CA PHE A 147 -1.52 -4.98 -1.64
C PHE A 147 -1.78 -6.45 -2.00
N VAL A 148 -2.22 -7.23 -1.03
CA VAL A 148 -2.56 -8.64 -1.22
C VAL A 148 -4.04 -8.82 -0.95
N THR A 149 -4.78 -9.38 -1.90
CA THR A 149 -6.20 -9.63 -1.74
C THR A 149 -6.47 -11.00 -1.09
N LYS A 150 -7.63 -11.12 -0.44
CA LYS A 150 -8.08 -12.37 0.17
C LYS A 150 -8.26 -13.46 -0.88
N ASP A 151 -7.95 -14.70 -0.47
CA ASP A 151 -8.33 -15.91 -1.19
C ASP A 151 -9.70 -16.41 -0.66
N PRO A 152 -10.43 -17.26 -1.40
CA PRO A 152 -11.70 -17.84 -0.93
C PRO A 152 -11.57 -18.56 0.41
N ASP A 153 -10.45 -19.26 0.63
CA ASP A 153 -10.19 -20.01 1.86
C ASP A 153 -9.89 -19.10 3.07
N ASP A 154 -9.45 -17.84 2.88
CA ASP A 154 -9.31 -16.85 3.95
C ASP A 154 -10.66 -16.47 4.58
N LEU A 155 -11.76 -16.71 3.86
CA LEU A 155 -13.12 -16.39 4.29
C LEU A 155 -13.88 -17.59 4.85
N LEU A 156 -13.47 -18.83 4.51
CA LEU A 156 -14.12 -20.06 4.96
C LEU A 156 -13.74 -20.42 6.39
N ARG A 157 -14.71 -20.78 7.21
CA ARG A 157 -14.47 -21.37 8.52
C ARG A 157 -14.10 -22.85 8.40
N ALA A 158 -13.51 -23.39 9.44
CA ALA A 158 -13.20 -24.81 9.51
C ALA A 158 -14.46 -25.67 9.29
N GLY A 159 -14.43 -26.50 8.25
CA GLY A 159 -15.54 -27.40 7.87
C GLY A 159 -16.58 -26.78 6.95
N GLU A 160 -16.55 -25.50 6.66
CA GLU A 160 -17.40 -24.84 5.66
C GLU A 160 -16.90 -25.12 4.24
N ARG A 161 -17.81 -25.32 3.31
CA ARG A 161 -17.53 -25.43 1.87
C ARG A 161 -17.99 -24.22 1.08
N VAL A 162 -19.01 -23.52 1.55
CA VAL A 162 -19.59 -22.34 0.91
C VAL A 162 -20.00 -21.37 2.00
N GLY A 163 -19.77 -20.09 1.81
CA GLY A 163 -20.21 -19.02 2.69
C GLY A 163 -20.54 -17.75 1.92
N ALA A 164 -21.26 -16.87 2.57
CA ALA A 164 -21.52 -15.52 2.07
C ALA A 164 -21.25 -14.50 3.18
N LEU A 165 -20.73 -13.33 2.79
CA LEU A 165 -20.49 -12.21 3.67
C LEU A 165 -21.25 -11.00 3.15
N VAL A 166 -22.14 -10.44 3.96
CA VAL A 166 -22.88 -9.23 3.66
C VAL A 166 -22.48 -8.15 4.66
N LYS A 167 -21.94 -7.05 4.15
CA LYS A 167 -21.56 -5.90 4.95
C LYS A 167 -22.34 -4.67 4.52
N GLY A 168 -22.79 -3.87 5.46
CA GLY A 168 -23.39 -2.58 5.25
C GLY A 168 -22.81 -1.57 6.20
N SER A 169 -22.41 -0.38 5.71
CA SER A 169 -21.89 0.72 6.51
C SER A 169 -22.59 2.02 6.19
N TYR A 170 -22.81 2.82 7.20
CA TYR A 170 -23.35 4.18 7.12
C TYR A 170 -22.34 5.18 7.63
N PHE A 171 -22.17 6.28 6.91
CA PHE A 171 -21.24 7.39 7.20
C PHE A 171 -22.04 8.66 7.46
N SER A 172 -22.03 9.17 8.69
CA SER A 172 -22.93 10.26 9.07
C SER A 172 -22.55 11.61 8.49
N ASN A 173 -21.26 11.86 8.27
CA ASN A 173 -20.79 13.18 7.82
C ASN A 173 -21.17 13.43 6.34
N ALA A 174 -20.89 12.47 5.47
CA ALA A 174 -21.23 12.54 4.05
C ALA A 174 -22.64 11.98 3.73
N GLU A 175 -23.45 11.62 4.74
CA GLU A 175 -24.71 10.89 4.58
C GLU A 175 -24.56 9.70 3.63
N GLY A 176 -23.41 9.02 3.73
CA GLY A 176 -22.98 7.99 2.81
C GLY A 176 -23.42 6.60 3.23
N PHE A 177 -23.52 5.72 2.25
CA PHE A 177 -23.79 4.30 2.43
C PHE A 177 -22.83 3.45 1.61
N LYS A 178 -22.30 2.38 2.21
CA LYS A 178 -21.50 1.36 1.52
C LYS A 178 -22.08 -0.02 1.78
N SER A 179 -22.18 -0.83 0.72
CA SER A 179 -22.53 -2.25 0.79
C SER A 179 -21.44 -3.07 0.13
N SER A 180 -20.98 -4.12 0.81
CA SER A 180 -20.05 -5.11 0.25
C SER A 180 -20.62 -6.51 0.43
N ASN A 181 -20.77 -7.24 -0.66
CA ASN A 181 -21.38 -8.55 -0.69
C ASN A 181 -20.43 -9.55 -1.32
N SER A 182 -20.04 -10.58 -0.58
CA SER A 182 -19.12 -11.61 -1.01
C SER A 182 -19.80 -12.99 -0.98
N LEU A 183 -19.61 -13.75 -2.05
CA LEU A 183 -19.94 -15.17 -2.12
C LEU A 183 -18.65 -15.94 -2.37
N TYR A 184 -18.39 -16.97 -1.59
CA TYR A 184 -17.13 -17.71 -1.67
C TYR A 184 -17.34 -19.17 -1.33
N GLY A 185 -16.47 -20.05 -1.86
CA GLY A 185 -16.57 -21.47 -1.53
C GLY A 185 -15.63 -22.35 -2.32
N ARG A 186 -15.54 -23.61 -1.87
CA ARG A 186 -14.87 -24.69 -2.57
C ARG A 186 -15.83 -25.33 -3.55
N LEU A 187 -15.51 -25.27 -4.84
CA LEU A 187 -16.28 -25.88 -5.91
C LEU A 187 -16.13 -27.41 -5.88
N ASP A 188 -14.90 -27.85 -5.63
CA ASP A 188 -14.52 -29.25 -5.42
C ASP A 188 -13.29 -29.31 -4.49
N ASP A 189 -12.52 -30.40 -4.53
CA ASP A 189 -11.32 -30.58 -3.69
C ASP A 189 -10.08 -29.86 -4.27
N VAL A 190 -10.15 -29.37 -5.51
CA VAL A 190 -9.08 -28.65 -6.21
C VAL A 190 -9.37 -27.17 -6.30
N TRP A 191 -10.61 -26.78 -6.61
CA TRP A 191 -10.97 -25.41 -6.95
C TRP A 191 -11.80 -24.73 -5.87
N SER A 192 -11.41 -23.52 -5.54
CA SER A 192 -12.20 -22.57 -4.78
C SER A 192 -12.40 -21.28 -5.56
N ALA A 193 -13.49 -20.55 -5.27
CA ALA A 193 -13.80 -19.31 -5.96
C ALA A 193 -14.47 -18.32 -5.03
N MET A 194 -14.29 -17.03 -5.31
CA MET A 194 -15.04 -15.96 -4.68
C MET A 194 -15.45 -14.89 -5.68
N ALA A 195 -16.56 -14.21 -5.37
CA ALA A 195 -17.01 -13.02 -6.06
C ALA A 195 -17.40 -11.98 -5.01
N VAL A 196 -16.98 -10.74 -5.23
CA VAL A 196 -17.30 -9.59 -4.37
C VAL A 196 -17.88 -8.48 -5.22
N VAL A 197 -18.98 -7.88 -4.73
CA VAL A 197 -19.56 -6.67 -5.31
C VAL A 197 -19.66 -5.63 -4.21
N THR A 198 -19.05 -4.47 -4.44
CA THR A 198 -19.13 -3.33 -3.52
C THR A 198 -19.80 -2.15 -4.23
N TYR A 199 -20.68 -1.48 -3.52
CA TYR A 199 -21.32 -0.24 -3.93
C TYR A 199 -21.22 0.77 -2.80
N GLN A 200 -20.79 1.99 -3.11
CA GLN A 200 -20.74 3.12 -2.20
C GLN A 200 -21.34 4.35 -2.89
N ASP A 201 -22.15 5.10 -2.14
CA ASP A 201 -22.73 6.38 -2.58
C ASP A 201 -22.66 7.34 -1.39
N GLN A 202 -22.10 8.52 -1.61
CA GLN A 202 -21.93 9.54 -0.59
C GLN A 202 -22.03 10.94 -1.15
N ASN A 203 -22.59 11.85 -0.37
CA ASN A 203 -22.63 13.27 -0.64
C ASN A 203 -21.27 13.94 -0.34
N ASP A 204 -21.16 15.24 -0.64
CA ASP A 204 -20.06 16.05 -0.18
C ASP A 204 -20.01 16.05 1.36
N TYR A 205 -18.85 15.75 1.92
CA TYR A 205 -18.69 15.80 3.38
C TYR A 205 -18.56 17.24 3.92
N GLN A 206 -18.71 17.39 5.23
CA GLN A 206 -18.51 18.64 5.94
C GLN A 206 -17.18 18.63 6.69
N ASP A 207 -16.46 19.77 6.66
CA ASP A 207 -15.26 19.98 7.47
C ASP A 207 -15.59 20.17 8.96
N GLY A 208 -14.59 20.29 9.83
CA GLY A 208 -14.76 20.47 11.27
C GLY A 208 -15.43 21.80 11.71
N ASN A 209 -15.72 22.69 10.76
CA ASN A 209 -16.53 23.87 10.97
C ASN A 209 -17.97 23.73 10.43
N GLY A 210 -18.35 22.55 9.97
CA GLY A 210 -19.65 22.26 9.38
C GLY A 210 -19.86 22.86 8.00
N ARG A 211 -18.79 23.18 7.26
CA ARG A 211 -18.87 23.67 5.89
C ARG A 211 -18.76 22.50 4.92
N SER A 212 -19.66 22.43 3.95
CA SER A 212 -19.56 21.42 2.89
C SER A 212 -18.32 21.63 2.04
N VAL A 213 -17.55 20.58 1.86
CA VAL A 213 -16.37 20.53 0.99
C VAL A 213 -16.81 19.98 -0.37
N LEU A 214 -17.16 20.91 -1.26
CA LEU A 214 -17.75 20.59 -2.56
C LEU A 214 -16.80 19.76 -3.42
N GLY A 215 -17.34 18.82 -4.20
CA GLY A 215 -16.57 17.94 -5.08
C GLY A 215 -16.01 16.71 -4.38
N THR A 216 -16.46 16.39 -3.16
CA THR A 216 -16.01 15.23 -2.41
C THR A 216 -17.03 14.07 -2.44
N GLY A 217 -18.27 14.32 -2.80
CA GLY A 217 -19.28 13.28 -3.00
C GLY A 217 -18.91 12.31 -4.12
N ALA A 218 -19.20 11.03 -3.99
CA ALA A 218 -18.79 10.00 -4.94
C ALA A 218 -19.79 8.85 -5.03
N ARG A 219 -19.90 8.27 -6.23
CA ARG A 219 -20.46 6.94 -6.43
C ARG A 219 -19.36 6.00 -6.86
N GLN A 220 -19.14 4.95 -6.10
CA GLN A 220 -18.11 3.93 -6.37
C GLN A 220 -18.76 2.57 -6.53
N GLN A 221 -18.28 1.82 -7.52
CA GLN A 221 -18.70 0.45 -7.75
C GLN A 221 -17.46 -0.43 -7.96
N LEU A 222 -17.50 -1.63 -7.44
CA LEU A 222 -16.46 -2.61 -7.65
C LEU A 222 -17.08 -4.00 -7.86
N GLY A 223 -16.58 -4.68 -8.90
CA GLY A 223 -16.76 -6.10 -9.11
C GLY A 223 -15.40 -6.81 -9.05
N PHE A 224 -15.30 -7.83 -8.21
CA PHE A 224 -14.10 -8.65 -8.08
C PHE A 224 -14.47 -10.14 -8.14
N ALA A 225 -13.66 -10.92 -8.86
CA ALA A 225 -13.77 -12.36 -8.90
C ALA A 225 -12.39 -12.99 -8.80
N LYS A 226 -12.24 -14.04 -7.98
CA LYS A 226 -10.99 -14.78 -7.84
C LYS A 226 -11.27 -16.27 -7.80
N VAL A 227 -10.48 -17.03 -8.56
CA VAL A 227 -10.50 -18.49 -8.58
C VAL A 227 -9.11 -18.97 -8.16
N VAL A 228 -9.10 -19.91 -7.23
CA VAL A 228 -7.89 -20.55 -6.73
C VAL A 228 -7.97 -22.05 -6.96
N GLY A 229 -6.98 -22.62 -7.64
CA GLY A 229 -6.84 -24.05 -7.88
C GLY A 229 -5.62 -24.59 -7.14
N GLN A 230 -5.84 -25.50 -6.18
CA GLN A 230 -4.79 -26.34 -5.63
C GLN A 230 -4.64 -27.55 -6.54
N LEU A 231 -3.90 -27.38 -7.65
CA LEU A 231 -3.82 -28.39 -8.73
C LEU A 231 -3.20 -29.70 -8.25
N THR A 232 -2.24 -29.59 -7.35
CA THR A 232 -1.64 -30.68 -6.57
C THR A 232 -1.25 -30.12 -5.19
N ASP A 233 -0.76 -30.97 -4.28
CA ASP A 233 -0.22 -30.51 -2.99
C ASP A 233 0.97 -29.55 -3.14
N GLU A 234 1.55 -29.46 -4.33
CA GLU A 234 2.74 -28.67 -4.65
C GLU A 234 2.47 -27.50 -5.62
N GLN A 235 1.29 -27.43 -6.23
CA GLN A 235 0.98 -26.50 -7.29
C GLN A 235 -0.29 -25.72 -7.03
N THR A 236 -0.20 -24.40 -7.03
CA THR A 236 -1.34 -23.49 -6.84
C THR A 236 -1.45 -22.55 -8.03
N LEU A 237 -2.66 -22.35 -8.53
CA LEU A 237 -2.99 -21.36 -9.55
C LEU A 237 -4.03 -20.39 -9.00
N ARG A 238 -3.79 -19.09 -9.13
CA ARG A 238 -4.75 -18.02 -8.81
C ARG A 238 -5.02 -17.20 -10.05
N VAL A 239 -6.28 -16.92 -10.32
CA VAL A 239 -6.70 -15.99 -11.35
C VAL A 239 -7.69 -15.04 -10.73
N ALA A 240 -7.43 -13.74 -10.84
CA ALA A 240 -8.33 -12.70 -10.31
C ALA A 240 -8.61 -11.63 -11.37
N TYR A 241 -9.84 -11.13 -11.36
CA TYR A 241 -10.28 -10.00 -12.14
C TYR A 241 -10.98 -8.97 -11.25
N GLU A 242 -10.60 -7.72 -11.41
CA GLU A 242 -11.20 -6.57 -10.73
C GLU A 242 -11.64 -5.53 -11.76
N ARG A 243 -12.81 -4.96 -11.57
CA ARG A 243 -13.25 -3.73 -12.23
C ARG A 243 -13.80 -2.78 -11.18
N ARG A 244 -13.28 -1.56 -11.16
CA ARG A 244 -13.69 -0.49 -10.25
C ARG A 244 -14.00 0.79 -11.03
N THR A 245 -15.12 1.45 -10.67
CA THR A 245 -15.47 2.77 -11.15
C THR A 245 -15.63 3.75 -10.00
N ASP A 246 -15.28 5.01 -10.24
CA ASP A 246 -15.54 6.15 -9.34
C ASP A 246 -16.05 7.31 -10.18
N GLU A 247 -17.27 7.77 -9.91
CA GLU A 247 -17.93 8.85 -10.62
C GLU A 247 -18.43 9.94 -9.67
N GLY A 248 -18.38 11.20 -10.11
CA GLY A 248 -18.90 12.32 -9.33
C GLY A 248 -18.61 13.68 -9.96
N GLU A 249 -19.26 14.71 -9.41
CA GLU A 249 -18.88 16.09 -9.70
C GLU A 249 -17.57 16.39 -8.99
N ARG A 250 -16.53 16.74 -9.76
CA ARG A 250 -15.19 17.04 -9.26
C ARG A 250 -14.74 18.38 -9.79
N SER A 251 -13.94 19.09 -9.00
CA SER A 251 -13.22 20.23 -9.57
C SER A 251 -12.32 19.78 -10.73
N GLN A 252 -12.04 20.68 -11.67
CA GLN A 252 -11.17 20.40 -12.82
C GLN A 252 -9.82 19.80 -12.38
N ARG A 253 -9.32 20.24 -11.23
CA ARG A 253 -8.18 19.67 -10.54
C ARG A 253 -8.65 19.15 -9.19
N PRO A 254 -9.00 17.86 -9.08
CA PRO A 254 -9.68 17.31 -7.89
C PRO A 254 -8.89 17.46 -6.58
N GLN A 255 -7.60 17.67 -6.66
CA GLN A 255 -6.69 17.91 -5.55
C GLN A 255 -6.90 19.31 -4.88
N TRP A 256 -7.62 20.24 -5.58
CA TRP A 256 -7.89 21.60 -5.10
C TRP A 256 -9.39 21.81 -4.91
N ILE A 257 -9.72 22.65 -3.94
CA ILE A 257 -11.11 23.05 -3.78
C ILE A 257 -11.69 23.71 -5.02
N PRO A 258 -13.01 23.60 -5.24
CA PRO A 258 -13.68 24.33 -6.33
C PRO A 258 -13.54 25.85 -6.16
N SER A 259 -13.26 26.53 -7.27
CA SER A 259 -13.14 27.98 -7.36
C SER A 259 -13.49 28.47 -8.75
N GLY A 260 -13.46 29.78 -9.01
CA GLY A 260 -13.63 30.35 -10.34
C GLY A 260 -12.58 29.85 -11.35
N PHE A 261 -11.40 29.45 -10.89
CA PHE A 261 -10.34 28.87 -11.71
C PHE A 261 -10.43 27.35 -11.79
N ASN A 262 -11.13 26.72 -10.84
CA ASN A 262 -11.24 25.28 -10.66
C ASN A 262 -12.69 24.86 -10.47
N PRO A 263 -13.60 25.08 -11.46
CA PRO A 263 -15.00 24.74 -11.34
C PRO A 263 -15.23 23.22 -11.32
N LEU A 264 -16.43 22.83 -10.87
CA LEU A 264 -16.88 21.43 -10.85
C LEU A 264 -17.27 20.97 -12.26
N TYR A 265 -16.92 19.72 -12.56
CA TYR A 265 -17.28 19.01 -13.78
C TYR A 265 -17.53 17.53 -13.48
N PRO A 266 -18.35 16.83 -14.24
CA PRO A 266 -18.44 15.39 -14.21
C PRO A 266 -17.07 14.75 -14.45
N LEU A 267 -16.66 13.84 -13.58
CA LEU A 267 -15.45 13.04 -13.71
C LEU A 267 -15.78 11.59 -13.43
N GLU A 268 -15.28 10.71 -14.28
CA GLU A 268 -15.37 9.26 -14.12
C GLU A 268 -13.98 8.65 -14.25
N THR A 269 -13.66 7.72 -13.37
CA THR A 269 -12.48 6.86 -13.49
C THR A 269 -12.91 5.40 -13.51
N GLU A 270 -12.27 4.62 -14.37
CA GLU A 270 -12.42 3.17 -14.43
C GLU A 270 -11.05 2.50 -14.34
N ARG A 271 -10.92 1.48 -13.52
CA ARG A 271 -9.75 0.61 -13.49
C ARG A 271 -10.18 -0.84 -13.67
N GLU A 272 -9.45 -1.55 -14.54
CA GLU A 272 -9.55 -2.99 -14.70
C GLU A 272 -8.19 -3.63 -14.44
N THR A 273 -8.20 -4.76 -13.72
CA THR A 273 -6.99 -5.53 -13.44
C THR A 273 -7.29 -7.01 -13.59
N LEU A 274 -6.48 -7.69 -14.41
CA LEU A 274 -6.46 -9.15 -14.52
C LEU A 274 -5.11 -9.64 -14.02
N THR A 275 -5.12 -10.60 -13.08
CA THR A 275 -3.90 -11.24 -12.56
C THR A 275 -3.96 -12.75 -12.70
N LEU A 276 -2.82 -13.35 -12.98
CA LEU A 276 -2.58 -14.78 -12.92
C LEU A 276 -1.32 -15.02 -12.09
N ASN A 277 -1.46 -15.81 -11.02
CA ASN A 277 -0.35 -16.20 -10.16
C ASN A 277 -0.28 -17.74 -10.11
N TYR A 278 0.86 -18.29 -10.49
CA TYR A 278 1.14 -19.73 -10.41
C TYR A 278 2.31 -19.96 -9.48
N GLY A 279 2.15 -20.90 -8.56
CA GLY A 279 3.20 -21.37 -7.66
C GLY A 279 3.44 -22.85 -7.80
N TRP A 280 4.71 -23.27 -7.79
CA TRP A 280 5.11 -24.66 -7.75
C TRP A 280 6.26 -24.84 -6.77
N ASN A 281 5.99 -25.56 -5.67
CA ASN A 281 6.95 -25.83 -4.60
C ASN A 281 6.95 -27.33 -4.30
N PRO A 282 7.79 -28.15 -4.98
CA PRO A 282 7.85 -29.58 -4.79
C PRO A 282 8.44 -29.93 -3.41
N MET A 283 7.75 -30.80 -2.66
CA MET A 283 8.10 -31.15 -1.27
C MET A 283 9.48 -31.82 -1.12
N ASP A 284 9.93 -32.51 -2.16
CA ASP A 284 11.17 -33.27 -2.13
C ASP A 284 12.36 -32.54 -2.78
N ASN A 285 12.23 -31.25 -3.10
CA ASN A 285 13.25 -30.49 -3.81
C ASN A 285 13.39 -29.06 -3.31
N ASP A 286 14.29 -28.85 -2.35
CA ASP A 286 14.58 -27.54 -1.76
C ASP A 286 15.18 -26.51 -2.75
N LEU A 287 15.49 -26.92 -3.98
CA LEU A 287 16.01 -26.03 -5.02
C LEU A 287 14.92 -25.35 -5.84
N LEU A 288 13.68 -25.81 -5.71
CA LEU A 288 12.56 -25.32 -6.51
C LEU A 288 11.46 -24.77 -5.61
N ASP A 289 11.18 -23.50 -5.75
CA ASP A 289 9.99 -22.80 -5.30
C ASP A 289 9.71 -21.73 -6.36
N VAL A 290 8.99 -22.15 -7.41
CA VAL A 290 8.78 -21.37 -8.62
C VAL A 290 7.51 -20.52 -8.47
N GLY A 291 7.63 -19.23 -8.69
CA GLY A 291 6.52 -18.29 -8.81
C GLY A 291 6.45 -17.69 -10.20
N VAL A 292 5.25 -17.62 -10.76
CA VAL A 292 4.98 -16.92 -12.02
C VAL A 292 3.81 -15.98 -11.81
N THR A 293 4.00 -14.71 -12.10
CA THR A 293 2.94 -13.69 -12.09
C THR A 293 2.81 -13.09 -13.49
N ALA A 294 1.60 -13.10 -14.04
CA ALA A 294 1.28 -12.37 -15.26
C ALA A 294 0.08 -11.47 -15.00
N TYR A 295 0.08 -10.27 -15.55
CA TYR A 295 -0.99 -9.31 -15.30
C TYR A 295 -1.23 -8.35 -16.47
N HIS A 296 -2.42 -7.77 -16.46
CA HIS A 296 -2.79 -6.61 -17.26
C HIS A 296 -3.64 -5.67 -16.40
N THR A 297 -3.23 -4.41 -16.31
CA THR A 297 -3.97 -3.35 -15.62
C THR A 297 -4.20 -2.18 -16.56
N SER A 298 -5.41 -1.65 -16.61
CA SER A 298 -5.74 -0.39 -17.31
C SER A 298 -6.47 0.55 -16.37
N THR A 299 -6.22 1.85 -16.53
CA THR A 299 -6.98 2.91 -15.84
C THR A 299 -7.32 3.98 -16.85
N GLU A 300 -8.61 4.31 -16.94
CA GLU A 300 -9.14 5.37 -17.76
C GLU A 300 -9.75 6.46 -16.89
N LEU A 301 -9.54 7.71 -17.26
CA LEU A 301 -10.18 8.88 -16.66
C LEU A 301 -10.84 9.70 -17.75
N GLN A 302 -12.13 9.97 -17.55
CA GLN A 302 -12.91 10.86 -18.40
C GLN A 302 -13.36 12.09 -17.60
N GLN A 303 -13.18 13.28 -18.18
CA GLN A 303 -13.67 14.53 -17.62
C GLN A 303 -14.20 15.42 -18.74
N ASP A 304 -15.47 15.78 -18.69
CA ASP A 304 -16.04 16.81 -19.57
C ASP A 304 -15.85 18.19 -18.93
N GLY A 305 -14.65 18.73 -19.11
CA GLY A 305 -14.16 19.89 -18.39
C GLY A 305 -14.19 21.19 -19.19
N ARG A 306 -13.50 22.21 -18.67
CA ARG A 306 -13.43 23.54 -19.25
C ARG A 306 -12.97 23.58 -20.73
N TYR A 307 -12.17 22.60 -21.14
CA TYR A 307 -11.56 22.52 -22.46
C TYR A 307 -12.20 21.45 -23.36
N GLY A 308 -13.36 20.93 -22.97
CA GLY A 308 -14.07 19.84 -23.61
C GLY A 308 -13.83 18.49 -22.96
N LEU A 309 -14.32 17.44 -23.61
CA LEU A 309 -14.13 16.07 -23.14
C LEU A 309 -12.66 15.68 -23.18
N TYR A 310 -12.22 15.08 -22.11
CA TYR A 310 -10.86 14.69 -21.84
C TYR A 310 -10.82 13.21 -21.44
N ILE A 311 -10.01 12.41 -22.13
CA ILE A 311 -9.86 10.98 -21.85
C ILE A 311 -8.38 10.66 -21.72
N GLY A 312 -7.94 10.33 -20.51
CA GLY A 312 -6.62 9.81 -20.21
C GLY A 312 -6.67 8.31 -19.96
N ASP A 313 -5.82 7.54 -20.61
CA ASP A 313 -5.72 6.09 -20.45
C ASP A 313 -4.28 5.70 -20.12
N THR A 314 -4.10 4.85 -19.10
CA THR A 314 -2.81 4.26 -18.76
C THR A 314 -2.94 2.75 -18.67
N ARG A 315 -1.98 2.01 -19.20
CA ARG A 315 -1.95 0.54 -19.20
C ARG A 315 -0.60 0.02 -18.74
N SER A 316 -0.64 -1.10 -18.07
CA SER A 316 0.56 -1.86 -17.69
C SER A 316 0.29 -3.34 -17.87
N ALA A 317 1.17 -4.04 -18.60
CA ALA A 317 1.14 -5.48 -18.72
C ALA A 317 2.50 -6.04 -18.33
N GLY A 318 2.53 -7.16 -17.62
CA GLY A 318 3.82 -7.69 -17.17
C GLY A 318 3.82 -9.17 -16.87
N LEU A 319 5.04 -9.67 -16.77
CA LEU A 319 5.37 -11.05 -16.42
C LEU A 319 6.55 -11.04 -15.45
N ASP A 320 6.42 -11.75 -14.33
CA ASP A 320 7.51 -12.06 -13.41
C ASP A 320 7.64 -13.58 -13.31
N VAL A 321 8.84 -14.10 -13.46
CA VAL A 321 9.16 -15.52 -13.25
C VAL A 321 10.33 -15.59 -12.29
N ARG A 322 10.09 -16.23 -11.14
CA ARG A 322 11.09 -16.36 -10.09
C ARG A 322 11.22 -17.78 -9.59
N ASN A 323 12.37 -18.10 -9.02
CA ASN A 323 12.59 -19.29 -8.24
C ASN A 323 13.30 -18.97 -6.95
N THR A 324 12.95 -19.66 -5.86
CA THR A 324 13.68 -19.63 -4.60
C THR A 324 14.31 -21.00 -4.35
N SER A 325 15.60 -21.03 -4.02
CA SER A 325 16.36 -22.24 -3.72
C SER A 325 16.92 -22.17 -2.31
N GLU A 326 16.68 -23.20 -1.52
CA GLU A 326 17.29 -23.40 -0.19
C GLU A 326 18.61 -24.18 -0.35
N LEU A 327 19.74 -23.53 -0.10
CA LEU A 327 21.09 -24.08 -0.28
C LEU A 327 21.84 -24.10 1.06
N GLY A 328 21.41 -24.96 1.95
CA GLY A 328 21.98 -25.06 3.30
C GLY A 328 21.65 -23.84 4.15
N ALA A 329 22.59 -22.90 4.32
CA ALA A 329 22.37 -21.67 5.07
C ALA A 329 21.97 -20.48 4.17
N HIS A 330 21.86 -20.68 2.87
CA HIS A 330 21.47 -19.68 1.88
C HIS A 330 20.04 -19.93 1.40
N ARG A 331 19.26 -18.86 1.34
CA ARG A 331 17.98 -18.80 0.66
C ARG A 331 18.11 -17.84 -0.51
N LEU A 332 18.19 -18.39 -1.72
CA LEU A 332 18.50 -17.68 -2.94
C LEU A 332 17.24 -17.50 -3.79
N THR A 333 16.72 -16.27 -3.90
CA THR A 333 15.64 -15.92 -4.82
C THR A 333 16.21 -15.25 -6.05
N TYR A 334 15.85 -15.73 -7.25
CA TYR A 334 16.30 -15.14 -8.51
C TYR A 334 15.19 -15.21 -9.56
N GLY A 335 15.21 -14.27 -10.48
CA GLY A 335 14.14 -14.17 -11.46
C GLY A 335 14.41 -13.19 -12.59
N ILE A 336 13.42 -13.13 -13.46
CA ILE A 336 13.31 -12.20 -14.57
C ILE A 336 11.92 -11.59 -14.55
N ASP A 337 11.82 -10.29 -14.72
CA ASP A 337 10.57 -9.61 -14.93
C ASP A 337 10.60 -8.76 -16.20
N TYR A 338 9.42 -8.60 -16.79
CA TYR A 338 9.17 -7.73 -17.94
C TYR A 338 7.89 -6.95 -17.69
N ARG A 339 7.93 -5.66 -18.01
CA ARG A 339 6.77 -4.78 -17.95
C ARG A 339 6.73 -3.89 -19.18
N ASP A 340 5.55 -3.74 -19.74
CA ASP A 340 5.19 -2.84 -20.82
C ASP A 340 4.16 -1.84 -20.31
N ASP A 341 4.47 -0.56 -20.39
CA ASP A 341 3.65 0.55 -19.93
C ASP A 341 3.28 1.43 -21.11
N GLN A 342 2.00 1.80 -21.20
CA GLN A 342 1.48 2.70 -22.21
C GLN A 342 0.67 3.81 -21.54
N THR A 343 0.83 5.03 -22.03
CA THR A 343 0.00 6.18 -21.65
C THR A 343 -0.54 6.86 -22.90
N ARG A 344 -1.83 7.16 -22.89
CA ARG A 344 -2.52 7.81 -24.02
C ARG A 344 -3.37 8.96 -23.53
N LEU A 345 -3.40 10.01 -24.35
CA LEU A 345 -4.32 11.11 -24.22
C LEU A 345 -5.13 11.23 -25.49
N GLY A 346 -6.45 11.05 -25.36
CA GLY A 346 -7.38 11.22 -26.46
C GLY A 346 -8.37 12.33 -26.15
N PRO A 347 -8.64 13.19 -27.09
CA PRO A 347 -9.96 13.70 -27.20
C PRO A 347 -10.71 12.80 -28.14
N ASP A 348 -11.97 12.83 -28.04
CA ASP A 348 -12.86 12.68 -29.16
C ASP A 348 -12.25 12.09 -30.45
N VAL A 349 -12.92 11.16 -31.01
CA VAL A 349 -12.69 10.21 -32.08
C VAL A 349 -11.84 10.69 -33.30
N ASP A 350 -11.54 11.99 -33.46
CA ASP A 350 -11.01 12.59 -34.68
C ASP A 350 -9.62 13.26 -34.57
N ARG A 351 -8.91 13.19 -33.45
CA ARG A 351 -7.55 13.75 -33.34
C ARG A 351 -6.51 12.64 -33.15
N ASN A 352 -5.29 12.92 -33.60
CA ASN A 352 -4.14 12.04 -33.33
C ASN A 352 -4.02 11.85 -31.81
N LEU A 353 -4.08 10.61 -31.39
CA LEU A 353 -3.85 10.24 -29.99
C LEU A 353 -2.40 10.54 -29.65
N ASP A 354 -2.16 11.38 -28.64
CA ASP A 354 -0.84 11.48 -28.05
C ASP A 354 -0.58 10.22 -27.22
N GLU A 355 0.54 9.56 -27.46
CA GLU A 355 0.88 8.27 -26.86
C GLU A 355 2.35 8.18 -26.52
N GLU A 356 2.64 7.55 -25.38
CA GLU A 356 3.97 7.09 -25.02
C GLU A 356 3.95 5.61 -24.69
N ASN A 357 5.00 4.91 -25.12
CA ASN A 357 5.19 3.49 -24.87
C ASN A 357 6.57 3.25 -24.23
N GLY A 358 6.56 2.57 -23.08
CA GLY A 358 7.77 2.27 -22.33
C GLY A 358 7.84 0.80 -21.94
N ASP A 359 9.03 0.20 -21.99
CA ASP A 359 9.26 -1.15 -21.49
C ASP A 359 10.43 -1.22 -20.52
N VAL A 360 10.37 -2.17 -19.59
CA VAL A 360 11.46 -2.52 -18.71
C VAL A 360 11.63 -4.04 -18.63
N LEU A 361 12.89 -4.49 -18.79
CA LEU A 361 13.29 -5.87 -18.59
C LEU A 361 14.30 -5.92 -17.44
N GLY A 362 13.98 -6.71 -16.41
CA GLY A 362 14.78 -6.86 -15.20
C GLY A 362 15.28 -8.29 -14.99
N PHE A 363 16.49 -8.40 -14.46
CA PHE A 363 17.06 -9.66 -13.94
C PHE A 363 17.48 -9.40 -12.50
N TYR A 364 17.16 -10.32 -11.60
CA TYR A 364 17.49 -10.11 -10.19
C TYR A 364 17.89 -11.40 -9.49
N VAL A 365 18.70 -11.22 -8.45
CA VAL A 365 19.09 -12.26 -7.51
C VAL A 365 19.18 -11.64 -6.11
N GLN A 366 18.60 -12.32 -5.12
CA GLN A 366 18.63 -11.96 -3.71
C GLN A 366 19.01 -13.19 -2.90
N ASP A 367 20.01 -13.05 -2.04
CA ASP A 367 20.44 -14.10 -1.10
C ASP A 367 20.19 -13.66 0.33
N SER A 368 19.55 -14.52 1.12
CA SER A 368 19.44 -14.42 2.57
C SER A 368 20.33 -15.50 3.19
N TYR A 369 21.51 -15.09 3.69
CA TYR A 369 22.54 -15.99 4.22
C TYR A 369 22.55 -15.99 5.74
N GLN A 370 22.15 -17.11 6.36
CA GLN A 370 22.23 -17.33 7.80
C GLN A 370 23.67 -17.70 8.19
N VAL A 371 24.54 -16.71 8.40
CA VAL A 371 25.97 -16.90 8.70
C VAL A 371 26.18 -17.64 10.02
N THR A 372 25.40 -17.27 11.03
CA THR A 372 25.35 -17.91 12.35
C THR A 372 23.91 -17.83 12.87
N ARG A 373 23.60 -18.52 13.98
CA ARG A 373 22.27 -18.38 14.63
C ARG A 373 21.91 -16.92 15.02
N LYS A 374 22.89 -16.03 15.05
CA LYS A 374 22.71 -14.62 15.46
C LYS A 374 22.84 -13.63 14.31
N LEU A 375 23.43 -14.05 13.19
CA LEU A 375 23.76 -13.15 12.07
C LEU A 375 23.11 -13.64 10.78
N LEU A 376 22.20 -12.84 10.26
CA LEU A 376 21.62 -12.96 8.93
C LEU A 376 22.15 -11.82 8.06
N LEU A 377 22.64 -12.15 6.86
CA LEU A 377 23.05 -11.21 5.83
C LEU A 377 22.11 -11.33 4.65
N GLY A 378 21.59 -10.21 4.18
CA GLY A 378 20.93 -10.10 2.89
C GLY A 378 21.88 -9.48 1.86
N MET A 379 21.95 -10.03 0.65
CA MET A 379 22.74 -9.47 -0.45
C MET A 379 21.99 -9.68 -1.77
N GLY A 380 21.88 -8.64 -2.56
CA GLY A 380 21.16 -8.74 -3.82
C GLY A 380 21.72 -7.85 -4.92
N LEU A 381 21.37 -8.20 -6.12
CA LEU A 381 21.70 -7.46 -7.33
C LEU A 381 20.52 -7.55 -8.28
N ARG A 382 20.10 -6.40 -8.78
CA ARG A 382 19.15 -6.28 -9.87
C ARG A 382 19.83 -5.55 -11.04
N TYR A 383 19.50 -5.93 -12.27
CA TYR A 383 19.90 -5.23 -13.47
C TYR A 383 18.69 -4.99 -14.35
N ASP A 384 18.42 -3.72 -14.65
CA ASP A 384 17.28 -3.29 -15.43
C ASP A 384 17.72 -2.62 -16.72
N ARG A 385 16.91 -2.83 -17.77
CA ARG A 385 16.98 -2.12 -19.03
C ARG A 385 15.64 -1.50 -19.34
N TYR A 386 15.62 -0.18 -19.44
CA TYR A 386 14.46 0.65 -19.76
C TYR A 386 14.53 1.12 -21.21
N ARG A 387 13.37 1.28 -21.82
CA ARG A 387 13.17 1.95 -23.09
C ARG A 387 11.91 2.79 -23.01
N LEU A 388 11.91 3.93 -23.69
CA LEU A 388 10.74 4.79 -23.91
C LEU A 388 10.77 5.30 -25.34
N ASP A 389 9.67 5.14 -26.06
CA ASP A 389 9.34 5.87 -27.27
C ASP A 389 8.29 6.93 -26.89
N ASP A 390 8.69 8.21 -26.90
CA ASP A 390 7.80 9.30 -26.51
C ASP A 390 6.93 9.80 -27.65
N ARG A 391 5.95 10.65 -27.34
CA ARG A 391 5.02 11.20 -28.32
C ARG A 391 5.69 12.03 -29.42
N ASP A 392 6.84 12.63 -29.14
CA ASP A 392 7.58 13.48 -30.09
C ASP A 392 8.52 12.66 -30.98
N GLY A 393 8.52 11.31 -30.82
CA GLY A 393 9.35 10.38 -31.57
C GLY A 393 10.77 10.28 -31.06
N GLN A 394 11.05 10.83 -29.87
CA GLN A 394 12.34 10.64 -29.20
C GLN A 394 12.40 9.23 -28.59
N ARG A 395 13.62 8.68 -28.50
CA ARG A 395 13.88 7.36 -27.92
C ARG A 395 14.87 7.45 -26.81
N PHE A 396 14.46 7.02 -25.64
CA PHE A 396 15.31 6.93 -24.46
C PHE A 396 15.64 5.47 -24.17
N SER A 397 16.86 5.19 -23.75
CA SER A 397 17.26 3.84 -23.37
C SER A 397 18.32 3.92 -22.28
N ASP A 398 17.98 3.40 -21.11
CA ASP A 398 18.83 3.37 -19.93
C ASP A 398 18.99 1.94 -19.43
N SER A 399 20.12 1.66 -18.81
CA SER A 399 20.30 0.40 -18.09
C SER A 399 21.29 0.54 -16.95
N GLY A 400 21.14 -0.31 -15.94
CA GLY A 400 22.10 -0.30 -14.84
C GLY A 400 21.81 -1.32 -13.75
N ALA A 401 22.76 -1.39 -12.84
CA ALA A 401 22.74 -2.31 -11.71
C ALA A 401 22.28 -1.61 -10.42
N SER A 402 21.44 -2.31 -9.67
CA SER A 402 20.84 -1.91 -8.40
C SER A 402 21.24 -2.92 -7.30
N PRO A 403 22.45 -2.78 -6.69
CA PRO A 403 22.91 -3.65 -5.62
C PRO A 403 22.28 -3.28 -4.29
N ASN A 404 22.09 -4.29 -3.42
CA ASN A 404 21.70 -4.10 -2.02
C ASN A 404 22.48 -5.02 -1.09
N ALA A 405 22.57 -4.60 0.18
CA ALA A 405 23.09 -5.41 1.28
C ALA A 405 22.37 -5.04 2.58
N SER A 406 22.01 -6.05 3.35
CA SER A 406 21.40 -5.88 4.66
C SER A 406 22.05 -6.79 5.70
N LEU A 407 21.91 -6.42 6.96
CA LEU A 407 22.42 -7.15 8.11
C LEU A 407 21.39 -7.12 9.24
N ARG A 408 21.10 -8.30 9.80
CA ARG A 408 20.38 -8.46 11.05
C ARG A 408 21.26 -9.21 12.03
N TYR A 409 21.57 -8.58 13.17
CA TYR A 409 22.39 -9.19 14.22
C TYR A 409 21.61 -9.28 15.54
N ASN A 410 21.24 -10.48 15.95
CA ASN A 410 20.60 -10.75 17.23
C ASN A 410 21.65 -10.67 18.35
N LEU A 411 21.80 -9.47 18.96
CA LEU A 411 22.74 -9.22 20.04
C LEU A 411 22.40 -10.08 21.25
N THR A 412 21.11 -10.10 21.62
CA THR A 412 20.49 -11.02 22.59
C THR A 412 19.28 -11.70 21.96
N PRO A 413 18.59 -12.66 22.59
CA PRO A 413 17.32 -13.20 22.10
C PRO A 413 16.23 -12.13 21.92
N GLU A 414 16.30 -11.05 22.72
CA GLU A 414 15.30 -9.97 22.74
C GLU A 414 15.67 -8.77 21.87
N LEU A 415 16.97 -8.57 21.56
CA LEU A 415 17.47 -7.38 20.86
C LEU A 415 18.17 -7.75 19.57
N ALA A 416 17.66 -7.25 18.46
CA ALA A 416 18.28 -7.29 17.15
C ALA A 416 18.74 -5.89 16.70
N LEU A 417 19.89 -5.82 16.04
CA LEU A 417 20.42 -4.66 15.37
C LEU A 417 20.29 -4.86 13.85
N LEU A 418 19.89 -3.81 13.15
CA LEU A 418 19.61 -3.81 11.73
C LEU A 418 20.48 -2.77 11.03
N ALA A 419 20.97 -3.08 9.83
CA ALA A 419 21.60 -2.10 8.95
C ALA A 419 21.35 -2.48 7.49
N SER A 420 21.12 -1.51 6.62
CA SER A 420 20.98 -1.75 5.19
C SER A 420 21.59 -0.63 4.35
N HIS A 421 22.05 -1.02 3.16
CA HIS A 421 22.46 -0.14 2.09
C HIS A 421 21.90 -0.69 0.78
N ALA A 422 21.16 0.15 0.05
CA ALA A 422 20.62 -0.25 -1.23
C ALA A 422 20.75 0.89 -2.27
N ARG A 423 20.80 0.51 -3.54
CA ARG A 423 20.76 1.41 -4.69
C ARG A 423 19.68 0.93 -5.65
N ALA A 424 19.06 1.88 -6.34
CA ALA A 424 18.12 1.60 -7.42
C ALA A 424 18.37 2.55 -8.59
N LEU A 425 18.09 2.05 -9.80
CA LEU A 425 18.09 2.83 -11.03
C LEU A 425 16.69 2.76 -11.64
N ARG A 426 16.21 3.91 -12.15
CA ARG A 426 14.98 4.00 -12.94
C ARG A 426 15.25 4.80 -14.20
N GLY A 427 15.00 4.22 -15.37
CA GLY A 427 15.07 4.92 -16.65
C GLY A 427 13.88 5.86 -16.86
N VAL A 428 13.90 6.59 -17.95
CA VAL A 428 12.76 7.44 -18.34
C VAL A 428 11.53 6.57 -18.55
N GLN A 429 10.40 6.97 -17.95
CA GLN A 429 9.13 6.24 -18.01
C GLN A 429 8.06 7.07 -18.70
N VAL A 430 6.95 6.43 -19.08
CA VAL A 430 5.76 7.11 -19.60
C VAL A 430 5.26 8.15 -18.61
N ARG A 431 4.84 9.30 -19.11
CA ARG A 431 4.32 10.43 -18.31
C ARG A 431 2.85 10.19 -17.92
N ASP A 432 2.30 11.08 -17.08
CA ASP A 432 0.87 11.13 -16.90
C ASP A 432 0.16 11.53 -18.22
N ALA A 433 -1.02 10.95 -18.47
CA ALA A 433 -1.72 11.13 -19.72
C ALA A 433 -2.05 12.60 -19.99
N PHE A 434 -2.36 13.36 -18.95
CA PHE A 434 -2.76 14.76 -19.06
C PHE A 434 -1.62 15.70 -19.49
N LYS A 435 -0.37 15.29 -19.27
CA LYS A 435 0.80 16.07 -19.67
C LYS A 435 1.23 15.79 -21.10
N LEU A 436 0.68 14.79 -21.76
CA LEU A 436 1.11 14.41 -23.12
C LEU A 436 0.95 15.52 -24.15
N ASP A 437 -0.08 16.38 -24.06
CA ASP A 437 -0.27 17.51 -24.96
C ASP A 437 0.41 18.80 -24.46
N ALA A 438 0.78 18.86 -23.18
CA ALA A 438 1.24 20.08 -22.52
C ALA A 438 2.75 20.15 -22.31
N ALA A 439 3.43 19.00 -22.15
CA ALA A 439 4.86 18.96 -21.83
C ALA A 439 5.58 17.95 -22.73
N GLY A 440 6.80 18.28 -23.17
CA GLY A 440 7.74 17.37 -23.85
C GLY A 440 8.71 16.69 -22.86
N ASN A 441 9.58 15.86 -23.40
CA ASN A 441 10.76 15.34 -22.68
C ASN A 441 12.02 16.07 -23.18
N ASP A 442 12.89 16.52 -22.28
CA ASP A 442 14.20 17.00 -22.67
C ASP A 442 14.98 15.86 -23.34
N ALA A 443 15.62 16.16 -24.49
CA ALA A 443 16.34 15.14 -25.24
C ALA A 443 17.55 14.53 -24.49
N ASP A 444 18.03 15.23 -23.47
CA ASP A 444 19.18 14.83 -22.65
C ASP A 444 18.77 14.13 -21.34
N LEU A 445 17.50 13.73 -21.17
CA LEU A 445 17.04 13.02 -19.99
C LEU A 445 17.89 11.77 -19.71
N GLN A 446 18.24 11.58 -18.45
CA GLN A 446 19.02 10.46 -17.95
C GLN A 446 18.25 9.71 -16.86
N ALA A 447 18.63 8.46 -16.63
CA ALA A 447 18.08 7.63 -15.55
C ALA A 447 18.29 8.25 -14.17
N GLU A 448 17.27 8.14 -13.34
CA GLU A 448 17.30 8.49 -11.93
C GLU A 448 18.04 7.41 -11.12
N LYS A 449 18.76 7.84 -10.09
CA LYS A 449 19.60 6.94 -9.28
C LYS A 449 19.37 7.19 -7.80
N ALA A 450 18.74 6.22 -7.14
CA ALA A 450 18.52 6.27 -5.71
C ALA A 450 19.60 5.53 -4.91
N ARG A 451 19.79 5.98 -3.67
CA ARG A 451 20.58 5.33 -2.64
C ARG A 451 19.91 5.50 -1.30
N THR A 452 19.68 4.40 -0.60
CA THR A 452 19.17 4.39 0.77
C THR A 452 20.18 3.77 1.72
N ASN A 453 20.36 4.38 2.90
CA ASN A 453 21.06 3.81 4.04
C ASN A 453 20.10 3.80 5.23
N GLU A 454 20.06 2.71 5.96
CA GLU A 454 19.22 2.59 7.14
C GLU A 454 19.95 1.83 8.24
N VAL A 455 19.79 2.27 9.51
CA VAL A 455 20.27 1.60 10.70
C VAL A 455 19.16 1.61 11.74
N GLY A 456 18.93 0.47 12.40
CA GLY A 456 17.85 0.34 13.36
C GLY A 456 18.07 -0.74 14.40
N PHE A 457 17.08 -0.88 15.26
CA PHE A 457 17.01 -1.95 16.27
C PHE A 457 15.57 -2.42 16.44
N GLU A 458 15.43 -3.65 16.89
CA GLU A 458 14.18 -4.25 17.38
C GLU A 458 14.42 -4.90 18.74
N TYR A 459 13.51 -4.64 19.67
CA TYR A 459 13.53 -5.25 21.01
C TYR A 459 12.15 -5.81 21.34
N ARG A 460 12.12 -7.07 21.79
CA ARG A 460 10.89 -7.76 22.19
C ARG A 460 11.12 -8.55 23.47
N GLN A 461 10.38 -8.22 24.54
CA GLN A 461 10.44 -8.95 25.79
C GLN A 461 9.15 -8.76 26.60
N GLY A 462 8.53 -9.86 27.05
CA GLY A 462 7.45 -9.84 28.03
C GLY A 462 6.23 -8.99 27.61
N GLY A 463 5.88 -8.98 26.33
CA GLY A 463 4.79 -8.16 25.76
C GLY A 463 5.21 -6.75 25.37
N LEU A 464 6.43 -6.30 25.70
CA LEU A 464 7.01 -5.04 25.24
C LEU A 464 7.68 -5.24 23.89
N GLU A 465 7.29 -4.40 22.93
CA GLU A 465 7.92 -4.28 21.61
C GLU A 465 8.41 -2.84 21.44
N LEU A 466 9.69 -2.71 21.08
CA LEU A 466 10.29 -1.42 20.75
C LEU A 466 11.04 -1.57 19.43
N SER A 467 10.89 -0.62 18.55
CA SER A 467 11.73 -0.53 17.36
C SER A 467 12.12 0.91 17.07
N GLY A 468 13.23 1.08 16.39
CA GLY A 468 13.69 2.39 15.97
C GLY A 468 14.62 2.26 14.78
N LYS A 469 14.53 3.23 13.87
CA LYS A 469 15.40 3.33 12.70
C LYS A 469 15.71 4.78 12.36
N VAL A 470 16.88 4.99 11.79
CA VAL A 470 17.27 6.22 11.11
C VAL A 470 17.59 5.88 9.68
N TYR A 471 17.21 6.76 8.75
CA TYR A 471 17.36 6.53 7.32
C TYR A 471 17.80 7.79 6.57
N ASP A 472 18.46 7.58 5.42
CA ASP A 472 18.86 8.61 4.45
C ASP A 472 18.68 8.04 3.05
N THR A 473 17.70 8.56 2.32
CA THR A 473 17.43 8.23 0.92
C THR A 473 17.76 9.44 0.05
N ARG A 474 18.51 9.24 -1.03
CA ARG A 474 18.84 10.28 -2.01
C ARG A 474 18.60 9.77 -3.42
N ILE A 475 17.80 10.51 -4.18
CA ILE A 475 17.50 10.25 -5.58
C ILE A 475 18.13 11.37 -6.39
N ARG A 476 19.15 11.04 -7.19
CA ARG A 476 19.84 11.96 -8.08
C ARG A 476 19.21 11.94 -9.46
N ASP A 477 19.37 13.05 -10.16
CA ASP A 477 18.88 13.21 -11.53
C ASP A 477 17.36 12.98 -11.62
N VAL A 478 16.61 13.37 -10.54
CA VAL A 478 15.17 13.17 -10.46
C VAL A 478 14.46 13.82 -11.63
N ILE A 479 13.53 13.09 -12.27
CA ILE A 479 12.80 13.57 -13.46
C ILE A 479 11.48 14.19 -12.99
N TYR A 480 11.26 15.46 -13.34
CA TYR A 480 10.02 16.17 -13.06
C TYR A 480 9.79 17.31 -14.07
N ASP A 481 8.58 17.83 -14.09
CA ASP A 481 8.19 19.01 -14.85
C ASP A 481 8.17 20.22 -13.89
N PRO A 482 9.21 21.07 -13.90
CA PRO A 482 9.26 22.22 -12.99
C PRO A 482 8.16 23.23 -13.34
N SER A 483 7.33 23.59 -12.35
CA SER A 483 6.25 24.55 -12.55
C SER A 483 6.76 25.87 -13.14
N GLY A 484 6.17 26.24 -14.26
CA GLY A 484 6.33 27.55 -14.86
C GLY A 484 7.33 27.71 -15.97
N ARG A 485 8.16 26.71 -16.40
CA ARG A 485 9.01 26.85 -17.60
C ARG A 485 9.94 25.71 -17.94
N PRO A 486 10.17 25.50 -19.23
CA PRO A 486 9.16 25.30 -20.26
C PRO A 486 8.36 24.08 -19.87
N ASN A 487 7.19 23.82 -20.39
CA ASN A 487 6.46 22.57 -20.17
C ASN A 487 7.31 21.38 -20.68
N LEU A 488 8.29 20.97 -19.90
CA LEU A 488 9.35 20.04 -20.30
C LEU A 488 9.80 19.25 -19.06
N TYR A 489 9.73 17.93 -19.14
CA TYR A 489 10.35 17.06 -18.16
C TYR A 489 11.86 17.14 -18.27
N VAL A 490 12.52 17.41 -17.15
CA VAL A 490 13.98 17.58 -17.05
C VAL A 490 14.54 16.78 -15.89
N ASN A 491 15.83 16.46 -15.91
CA ASN A 491 16.53 16.02 -14.71
C ASN A 491 16.75 17.21 -13.80
N GLY A 492 16.21 17.19 -12.58
CA GLY A 492 16.36 18.24 -11.58
C GLY A 492 17.02 17.72 -10.33
N GLY A 493 18.24 18.10 -10.09
CA GLY A 493 18.92 18.00 -8.82
C GLY A 493 18.89 16.68 -8.06
N THR A 494 18.98 16.78 -6.74
CA THR A 494 18.95 15.65 -5.81
C THR A 494 17.78 15.80 -4.85
N LEU A 495 16.82 14.88 -4.95
CA LEU A 495 15.73 14.68 -3.99
C LEU A 495 16.26 13.86 -2.82
N LYS A 496 16.06 14.36 -1.60
CA LYS A 496 16.52 13.73 -0.36
C LYS A 496 15.35 13.53 0.58
N SER A 497 15.29 12.37 1.24
CA SER A 497 14.39 12.08 2.35
C SER A 497 15.19 11.43 3.46
N GLN A 498 15.23 12.04 4.63
CA GLN A 498 15.95 11.54 5.80
C GLN A 498 15.06 11.65 7.04
N GLY A 499 15.25 10.74 8.00
CA GLY A 499 14.41 10.81 9.18
C GLY A 499 14.69 9.77 10.22
N VAL A 500 13.82 9.77 11.23
CA VAL A 500 13.84 8.89 12.39
C VAL A 500 12.44 8.34 12.61
N LEU A 501 12.33 7.02 12.73
CA LEU A 501 11.12 6.34 13.19
C LEU A 501 11.39 5.68 14.53
N LEU A 502 10.49 5.88 15.48
CA LEU A 502 10.47 5.18 16.76
C LEU A 502 9.06 4.60 16.98
N GLN A 503 8.98 3.34 17.34
CA GLN A 503 7.71 2.67 17.63
C GLN A 503 7.82 1.90 18.94
N SER A 504 6.75 1.92 19.72
CA SER A 504 6.60 1.15 20.94
C SER A 504 5.21 0.57 21.04
N ALA A 505 5.11 -0.68 21.48
CA ALA A 505 3.85 -1.31 21.83
C ALA A 505 4.03 -2.14 23.10
N TYR A 506 2.97 -2.21 23.88
CA TYR A 506 2.91 -3.05 25.07
C TYR A 506 1.59 -3.83 25.11
N HIS A 507 1.70 -5.14 25.10
CA HIS A 507 0.56 -6.04 25.13
C HIS A 507 0.44 -6.65 26.54
N TRP A 508 -0.62 -6.29 27.26
CA TRP A 508 -0.87 -6.76 28.61
C TRP A 508 -2.27 -7.36 28.73
N GLN A 509 -2.33 -8.69 28.75
CA GLN A 509 -3.61 -9.45 28.84
C GLN A 509 -4.63 -8.99 27.76
N GLN A 510 -5.58 -8.14 28.17
CA GLN A 510 -6.66 -7.64 27.34
C GLN A 510 -6.41 -6.23 26.78
N LEU A 511 -5.32 -5.57 27.20
CA LEU A 511 -4.97 -4.22 26.83
C LEU A 511 -3.72 -4.21 25.94
N SER A 512 -3.80 -3.56 24.80
CA SER A 512 -2.66 -3.23 23.95
C SER A 512 -2.57 -1.70 23.85
N VAL A 513 -1.39 -1.16 24.07
CA VAL A 513 -1.13 0.28 23.91
C VAL A 513 0.11 0.49 23.10
N GLY A 514 0.17 1.54 22.32
CA GLY A 514 1.37 1.87 21.56
C GLY A 514 1.49 3.35 21.26
N LEU A 515 2.72 3.72 20.91
CA LEU A 515 3.08 5.07 20.50
C LEU A 515 4.16 4.99 19.42
N SER A 516 3.92 5.66 18.33
CA SER A 516 4.88 5.82 17.22
C SER A 516 5.23 7.29 17.04
N TYR A 517 6.47 7.56 16.66
CA TYR A 517 6.98 8.87 16.30
C TYR A 517 7.75 8.79 15.00
N HIS A 518 7.45 9.66 14.06
CA HIS A 518 8.16 9.79 12.81
C HIS A 518 8.54 11.25 12.56
N HIS A 519 9.83 11.49 12.41
CA HIS A 519 10.40 12.73 11.89
C HIS A 519 10.91 12.48 10.48
N ASN A 520 10.53 13.33 9.55
CA ASN A 520 10.97 13.25 8.16
C ASN A 520 11.30 14.64 7.61
N ASP A 521 12.49 14.77 7.03
CA ASP A 521 12.96 15.94 6.32
C ASP A 521 13.14 15.57 4.83
N VAL A 522 12.34 16.22 3.96
CA VAL A 522 12.35 15.97 2.51
C VAL A 522 12.67 17.27 1.77
N GLU A 523 13.67 17.23 0.88
CA GLU A 523 14.17 18.40 0.17
C GLU A 523 14.63 18.08 -1.26
N LEU A 524 14.46 19.03 -2.18
CA LEU A 524 15.07 19.03 -3.52
C LEU A 524 16.14 20.11 -3.56
N ASP A 525 17.42 19.70 -3.69
CA ASP A 525 18.59 20.60 -3.68
C ASP A 525 18.61 21.57 -2.49
N GLY A 526 18.18 21.12 -1.30
CA GLY A 526 18.14 21.91 -0.08
C GLY A 526 16.92 22.82 0.06
N ASN A 527 15.90 22.66 -0.80
CA ASN A 527 14.63 23.36 -0.68
C ASN A 527 13.55 22.38 -0.28
N GLU A 528 12.72 22.77 0.67
CA GLU A 528 11.55 22.02 1.11
C GLU A 528 10.56 21.81 -0.05
N LEU A 529 9.77 20.71 0.01
CA LEU A 529 8.80 20.36 -1.02
C LEU A 529 7.38 20.78 -0.62
N ASN A 530 6.61 21.17 -1.63
CA ASN A 530 5.16 21.34 -1.54
C ASN A 530 4.46 20.60 -2.68
N VAL A 531 3.22 20.20 -2.47
CA VAL A 531 2.47 19.40 -3.45
C VAL A 531 2.21 20.15 -4.75
N TYR A 532 2.06 21.48 -4.68
CA TYR A 532 1.75 22.31 -5.84
C TYR A 532 2.89 22.39 -6.87
N GLU A 533 4.12 22.67 -6.40
CA GLU A 533 5.28 22.87 -7.26
C GLU A 533 6.05 21.58 -7.55
N HIS A 534 5.99 20.61 -6.63
CA HIS A 534 6.76 19.37 -6.67
C HIS A 534 5.88 18.14 -6.85
N ASN A 535 4.78 18.32 -7.59
CA ASN A 535 3.85 17.25 -7.92
C ASN A 535 4.59 16.09 -8.62
N GLY A 536 4.38 14.87 -8.15
CA GLY A 536 5.10 13.68 -8.58
C GLY A 536 6.43 13.42 -7.85
N LEU A 537 6.89 14.31 -6.96
CA LEU A 537 8.12 14.10 -6.19
C LEU A 537 7.86 13.85 -4.71
N GLY A 538 7.06 14.70 -4.07
CA GLY A 538 6.81 14.58 -2.64
C GLY A 538 6.37 15.87 -1.99
N THR A 539 6.27 15.84 -0.66
CA THR A 539 5.88 17.01 0.13
C THR A 539 6.49 16.97 1.53
N THR A 540 6.75 18.14 2.10
CA THR A 540 7.21 18.31 3.48
C THR A 540 6.05 18.06 4.44
N LEU A 541 6.30 17.22 5.44
CA LEU A 541 5.35 16.82 6.49
C LEU A 541 5.90 17.24 7.85
N GLY A 542 5.03 17.62 8.76
CA GLY A 542 5.39 17.81 10.17
C GLY A 542 5.67 16.49 10.89
N ASP A 543 6.38 16.56 12.02
CA ASP A 543 6.60 15.39 12.87
C ASP A 543 5.28 14.74 13.23
N THR A 544 5.18 13.44 13.00
CA THR A 544 3.96 12.67 13.19
C THR A 544 4.07 11.77 14.41
N TRP A 545 3.08 11.87 15.29
CA TRP A 545 2.88 10.97 16.43
C TRP A 545 1.59 10.20 16.24
N ILE A 546 1.61 8.89 16.44
CA ILE A 546 0.40 8.05 16.46
C ILE A 546 0.38 7.27 17.76
N GLY A 547 -0.69 7.44 18.54
CA GLY A 547 -0.94 6.66 19.75
C GLY A 547 -2.17 5.78 19.57
N PHE A 548 -2.17 4.57 20.16
CA PHE A 548 -3.34 3.72 20.21
C PHE A 548 -3.50 3.03 21.56
N ALA A 549 -4.73 2.68 21.88
CA ALA A 549 -5.09 1.88 23.05
C ALA A 549 -6.28 0.98 22.70
N ASP A 550 -6.06 -0.34 22.69
CA ASP A 550 -7.05 -1.35 22.36
C ASP A 550 -7.38 -2.19 23.58
N TYR A 551 -8.64 -2.35 23.88
CA TYR A 551 -9.08 -3.12 25.02
C TYR A 551 -10.13 -4.17 24.64
N ARG A 552 -9.81 -5.44 24.86
CA ARG A 552 -10.73 -6.55 24.75
C ARG A 552 -11.51 -6.74 26.04
N ALA A 553 -12.65 -6.06 26.15
CA ALA A 553 -13.46 -6.09 27.37
C ALA A 553 -14.01 -7.49 27.67
N THR A 554 -14.40 -8.24 26.63
CA THR A 554 -14.82 -9.62 26.66
C THR A 554 -14.40 -10.32 25.37
N ASP A 555 -14.63 -11.64 25.24
CA ASP A 555 -14.43 -12.37 23.98
C ASP A 555 -15.34 -11.89 22.84
N ARG A 556 -16.32 -11.01 23.14
CA ARG A 556 -17.32 -10.51 22.19
C ARG A 556 -17.26 -9.02 21.95
N LEU A 557 -16.61 -8.26 22.84
CA LEU A 557 -16.59 -6.81 22.80
C LEU A 557 -15.17 -6.29 22.93
N SER A 558 -14.73 -5.60 21.93
CA SER A 558 -13.51 -4.80 21.92
C SER A 558 -13.82 -3.35 21.61
N TYR A 559 -13.02 -2.45 22.12
CA TYR A 559 -13.04 -1.03 21.78
C TYR A 559 -11.64 -0.44 21.92
N GLY A 560 -11.41 0.65 21.25
CA GLY A 560 -10.12 1.30 21.27
C GLY A 560 -10.19 2.77 20.92
N TRP A 561 -9.04 3.35 21.06
CA TRP A 561 -8.75 4.75 20.73
C TRP A 561 -7.50 4.81 19.86
N GLN A 562 -7.53 5.68 18.88
CA GLN A 562 -6.36 6.09 18.10
C GLN A 562 -6.26 7.61 18.08
N GLY A 563 -5.05 8.13 18.13
CA GLY A 563 -4.79 9.57 17.98
C GLY A 563 -3.63 9.79 17.03
N ARG A 564 -3.81 10.71 16.08
CA ARG A 564 -2.77 11.17 15.16
C ARG A 564 -2.51 12.65 15.41
N PHE A 565 -1.25 13.01 15.62
CA PHE A 565 -0.81 14.38 15.92
C PHE A 565 0.33 14.71 14.96
N VAL A 566 0.19 15.83 14.26
CA VAL A 566 1.18 16.32 13.31
C VAL A 566 1.58 17.72 13.73
N THR A 567 2.89 17.98 13.86
CA THR A 567 3.40 19.31 14.23
C THR A 567 3.31 20.27 13.05
N ALA A 568 3.26 21.58 13.33
CA ALA A 568 3.27 22.60 12.30
C ALA A 568 4.57 22.57 11.49
N VAL A 569 4.48 22.97 10.23
CA VAL A 569 5.63 23.36 9.38
C VAL A 569 5.46 24.85 9.11
N ASP A 570 6.36 25.64 9.69
CA ASP A 570 6.31 27.09 9.58
C ASP A 570 7.25 27.57 8.47
N SER A 571 6.82 28.56 7.70
CA SER A 571 7.62 29.26 6.71
C SER A 571 8.13 28.37 5.57
N LEU A 572 7.32 27.39 5.12
CA LEU A 572 7.59 26.57 3.95
C LEU A 572 7.83 27.49 2.73
N ARG A 573 9.02 27.42 2.15
CA ARG A 573 9.38 28.25 1.01
C ARG A 573 8.84 27.67 -0.27
N THR A 574 8.19 28.51 -1.08
CA THR A 574 7.74 28.19 -2.43
C THR A 574 8.32 29.18 -3.43
N GLY A 575 8.25 28.87 -4.72
CA GLY A 575 8.65 29.76 -5.79
C GLY A 575 7.84 31.07 -5.87
N VAL A 576 6.69 31.12 -5.20
CA VAL A 576 5.73 32.23 -5.26
C VAL A 576 5.52 32.93 -3.91
N GLY A 577 6.06 32.39 -2.81
CA GLY A 577 5.92 32.97 -1.47
C GLY A 577 6.28 31.97 -0.38
N THR A 578 5.89 32.32 0.84
CA THR A 578 6.07 31.46 2.02
C THR A 578 4.71 31.06 2.55
N LEU A 579 4.55 29.78 2.89
CA LEU A 579 3.33 29.19 3.40
C LEU A 579 3.58 28.55 4.76
N ASP A 580 2.51 28.39 5.53
CA ASP A 580 2.51 27.61 6.76
C ASP A 580 1.58 26.40 6.60
N LYS A 581 2.02 25.24 7.09
CA LYS A 581 1.16 24.06 7.29
C LYS A 581 0.83 23.95 8.79
N PRO A 582 -0.36 24.37 9.23
CA PRO A 582 -0.73 24.31 10.64
C PRO A 582 -0.72 22.88 11.17
N GLY A 583 -0.19 22.68 12.37
CA GLY A 583 -0.26 21.39 13.05
C GLY A 583 -1.70 21.03 13.45
N TYR A 584 -1.95 19.74 13.57
CA TYR A 584 -3.25 19.23 13.99
C TYR A 584 -3.14 18.00 14.90
N GLY A 585 -4.21 17.72 15.62
CA GLY A 585 -4.39 16.50 16.39
C GLY A 585 -5.82 16.02 16.24
N VAL A 586 -5.98 14.75 15.83
CA VAL A 586 -7.28 14.09 15.68
C VAL A 586 -7.33 12.83 16.53
N HIS A 587 -8.53 12.48 16.98
CA HIS A 587 -8.79 11.36 17.87
C HIS A 587 -9.96 10.56 17.33
N ASP A 588 -9.79 9.25 17.25
CA ASP A 588 -10.80 8.32 16.80
C ASP A 588 -11.10 7.30 17.89
N LEU A 589 -12.35 6.91 17.99
CA LEU A 589 -12.82 5.83 18.86
C LEU A 589 -13.47 4.76 18.01
N TYR A 590 -13.26 3.51 18.37
CA TYR A 590 -13.92 2.39 17.69
C TYR A 590 -14.36 1.32 18.69
N ALA A 591 -15.40 0.59 18.32
CA ALA A 591 -15.91 -0.55 19.04
C ALA A 591 -16.40 -1.62 18.09
N GLN A 592 -16.16 -2.87 18.43
CA GLN A 592 -16.61 -4.04 17.70
C GLN A 592 -17.34 -4.99 18.66
N TRP A 593 -18.51 -5.44 18.27
CA TRP A 593 -19.31 -6.36 19.04
C TRP A 593 -19.77 -7.57 18.24
N SER A 594 -19.25 -8.78 18.60
CA SER A 594 -19.71 -10.06 18.08
C SER A 594 -20.99 -10.51 18.80
N VAL A 595 -22.15 -10.12 18.27
CA VAL A 595 -23.46 -10.22 18.92
C VAL A 595 -23.81 -11.66 19.34
N LEU A 596 -23.52 -12.62 18.43
CA LEU A 596 -23.84 -14.04 18.64
C LEU A 596 -22.70 -14.80 19.33
N GLY A 597 -21.58 -14.14 19.65
CA GLY A 597 -20.41 -14.72 20.28
C GLY A 597 -19.45 -15.41 19.30
N ASP A 598 -19.70 -15.23 18.02
CA ASP A 598 -18.86 -15.63 16.90
C ASP A 598 -18.90 -14.51 15.84
N ASP A 599 -18.32 -14.71 14.68
CA ASP A 599 -18.23 -13.73 13.61
C ASP A 599 -19.44 -13.74 12.64
N ARG A 600 -20.55 -14.47 12.97
CA ARG A 600 -21.78 -14.50 12.13
C ARG A 600 -22.49 -13.15 12.10
N LEU A 601 -22.51 -12.45 13.21
CA LEU A 601 -23.08 -11.10 13.27
C LEU A 601 -22.17 -10.21 14.09
N VAL A 602 -21.51 -9.28 13.39
CA VAL A 602 -20.60 -8.29 14.00
C VAL A 602 -21.16 -6.90 13.75
N LEU A 603 -21.22 -6.10 14.81
CA LEU A 603 -21.54 -4.69 14.76
C LEU A 603 -20.26 -3.90 15.00
N ASN A 604 -19.99 -2.94 14.14
CA ASN A 604 -18.86 -2.02 14.26
C ASN A 604 -19.39 -0.59 14.42
N MET A 605 -18.75 0.18 15.29
CA MET A 605 -18.99 1.61 15.46
C MET A 605 -17.64 2.31 15.52
N THR A 606 -17.45 3.30 14.67
CA THR A 606 -16.26 4.17 14.67
C THR A 606 -16.70 5.62 14.74
N LEU A 607 -16.09 6.40 15.61
CA LEU A 607 -16.29 7.84 15.70
C LEU A 607 -14.98 8.52 15.36
N LYS A 608 -14.85 8.97 14.11
CA LYS A 608 -13.67 9.67 13.60
C LYS A 608 -13.74 11.16 13.95
N ASN A 609 -12.55 11.75 14.10
CA ASN A 609 -12.37 13.15 14.45
C ASN A 609 -13.29 13.58 15.62
N LEU A 610 -13.17 12.89 16.75
CA LEU A 610 -14.04 13.01 17.95
C LEU A 610 -14.32 14.46 18.35
N PHE A 611 -13.32 15.33 18.24
CA PHE A 611 -13.41 16.73 18.68
C PHE A 611 -13.78 17.71 17.57
N ASP A 612 -14.17 17.19 16.40
CA ASP A 612 -14.62 18.01 15.26
C ASP A 612 -13.57 19.03 14.81
N LYS A 613 -12.30 18.61 14.80
CA LYS A 613 -11.16 19.45 14.41
C LYS A 613 -11.23 19.76 12.92
N GLN A 614 -11.25 21.05 12.55
CA GLN A 614 -10.97 21.45 11.18
C GLN A 614 -9.47 21.41 10.94
N TYR A 615 -9.02 20.68 9.91
CA TYR A 615 -7.63 20.61 9.54
C TYR A 615 -7.45 20.31 8.04
N LEU A 616 -6.31 20.71 7.52
CA LEU A 616 -5.79 20.35 6.20
C LEU A 616 -4.64 19.38 6.45
N ASP A 617 -4.73 18.16 5.93
CA ASP A 617 -3.63 17.20 6.05
C ASP A 617 -2.38 17.72 5.29
N HIS A 618 -1.20 17.53 5.85
CA HIS A 618 0.05 17.99 5.25
C HIS A 618 0.39 17.27 3.92
N ALA A 619 -0.22 16.12 3.67
CA ALA A 619 -0.14 15.39 2.40
C ALA A 619 -1.13 15.91 1.35
N SER A 620 -2.09 16.75 1.73
CA SER A 620 -2.97 17.47 0.81
C SER A 620 -2.27 18.70 0.23
N ASN A 621 -2.82 19.28 -0.82
CA ASN A 621 -2.29 20.52 -1.39
C ASN A 621 -2.35 21.65 -0.35
N GLU A 622 -1.35 22.51 -0.33
CA GLU A 622 -1.22 23.62 0.58
C GLU A 622 -2.25 24.74 0.32
N ASP A 623 -2.42 25.64 1.28
CA ASP A 623 -3.28 26.81 1.16
C ASP A 623 -2.49 28.02 0.61
N PHE A 624 -2.66 28.32 -0.69
CA PHE A 624 -2.05 29.45 -1.39
C PHE A 624 -2.94 30.71 -1.40
N GLU A 625 -4.11 30.73 -0.73
CA GLU A 625 -5.05 31.86 -0.81
C GLU A 625 -4.47 33.20 -0.36
N SER A 626 -3.45 33.18 0.52
CA SER A 626 -2.74 34.38 0.97
C SER A 626 -1.75 34.95 -0.05
N ILE A 627 -1.45 34.20 -1.13
CA ILE A 627 -0.48 34.61 -2.14
C ILE A 627 -1.24 35.27 -3.31
N PRO A 628 -0.95 36.57 -3.65
CA PRO A 628 -1.63 37.24 -4.75
C PRO A 628 -1.49 36.52 -6.07
N GLY A 629 -2.61 36.28 -6.76
CA GLY A 629 -2.69 35.55 -8.04
C GLY A 629 -2.82 34.04 -7.91
N TYR A 630 -2.87 33.50 -6.67
CA TYR A 630 -3.07 32.07 -6.39
C TYR A 630 -4.34 31.81 -5.57
N GLU A 631 -5.27 32.78 -5.58
CA GLU A 631 -6.55 32.65 -4.91
C GLU A 631 -7.33 31.45 -5.46
N GLY A 632 -7.77 30.55 -4.58
CA GLY A 632 -8.46 29.31 -4.97
C GLY A 632 -7.53 28.12 -5.25
N VAL A 633 -6.22 28.26 -5.09
CA VAL A 633 -5.26 27.16 -5.07
C VAL A 633 -5.09 26.69 -3.63
N ARG A 634 -5.95 25.78 -3.22
CA ARG A 634 -5.95 25.21 -1.87
C ARG A 634 -6.51 23.79 -1.90
N GLY A 635 -5.92 22.90 -1.09
CA GLY A 635 -6.44 21.55 -0.88
C GLY A 635 -7.76 21.54 -0.09
N SER A 636 -8.40 20.38 -0.12
CA SER A 636 -9.63 20.15 0.64
C SER A 636 -9.31 19.96 2.12
N TYR A 637 -10.07 20.63 3.01
CA TYR A 637 -10.07 20.27 4.42
C TYR A 637 -10.57 18.83 4.60
N GLU A 638 -10.02 18.15 5.59
CA GLU A 638 -10.42 16.79 5.93
C GLU A 638 -11.82 16.76 6.58
N PRO A 639 -12.50 15.60 6.56
CA PRO A 639 -13.82 15.47 7.16
C PRO A 639 -13.84 15.89 8.63
N GLY A 640 -14.88 16.60 9.04
CA GLY A 640 -15.22 16.84 10.44
C GLY A 640 -15.59 15.54 11.14
N ARG A 641 -16.23 15.66 12.32
CA ARG A 641 -16.63 14.48 13.08
C ARG A 641 -17.57 13.57 12.28
N GLU A 642 -17.24 12.27 12.23
CA GLU A 642 -18.02 11.27 11.52
C GLU A 642 -18.31 10.05 12.39
N LEU A 643 -19.59 9.69 12.50
CA LEU A 643 -20.00 8.40 13.04
C LEU A 643 -20.15 7.40 11.89
N ARG A 644 -19.40 6.31 11.95
CA ARG A 644 -19.53 5.15 11.05
C ARG A 644 -20.21 4.02 11.79
N LEU A 645 -21.27 3.46 11.22
CA LEU A 645 -21.98 2.30 11.75
C LEU A 645 -21.91 1.17 10.73
N GLY A 646 -21.35 0.05 11.13
CA GLY A 646 -21.15 -1.13 10.29
C GLY A 646 -21.88 -2.35 10.84
N VAL A 647 -22.45 -3.13 9.92
CA VAL A 647 -23.03 -4.44 10.21
C VAL A 647 -22.40 -5.45 9.26
N THR A 648 -21.86 -6.53 9.83
CA THR A 648 -21.32 -7.66 9.06
C THR A 648 -22.15 -8.89 9.39
N LEU A 649 -22.72 -9.49 8.37
CA LEU A 649 -23.46 -10.75 8.47
C LEU A 649 -22.75 -11.81 7.65
N ARG A 650 -22.40 -12.94 8.28
CA ARG A 650 -21.80 -14.11 7.66
C ARG A 650 -22.82 -15.25 7.65
N LEU A 651 -23.07 -15.81 6.48
CA LEU A 651 -24.08 -16.85 6.20
C LEU A 651 -23.39 -18.14 5.75
#